data_685c45357a490b0f2d0ee76fe95018d4
#
_entry.id   685c45357a490b0f2d0ee76fe95018d4
#
_cell.length_a   1.000
_cell.length_b   1.000
_cell.length_c   1.000
_cell.angle_alpha   90.00
_cell.angle_beta   90.00
_cell.angle_gamma   90.00
#
_symmetry.space_group_name_H-M   'P 1'
#
loop_
_entity.id
_entity.type
_entity.pdbx_description
1 polymer ?
#
loop_
_entity_poly.entity_id
_entity_poly.type
_entity_poly.pdbx_seq_one_letter_code
_entity_poly.pdbx_strand_id
1 'polypeptide(L)'
;MYGSRAANGVVVITTVAPKSGEVRVTYNMVGTISMPNLNDYNLMNARQKLEAEVASGMYEAEGEDFWFKKIRIEEYQGKLKNVREGVNTYWLAKPLRTEFNHKHSLYLEGGNEEFRYGIDLGYNNENGVMKGSYRDRIDAGFSIYYTTSKVQVSNYISYGVTKEKESPYGEFSQYTKMLPYERYKDDDGKMLRILQWSRVLDFEPYNPLYEADLGNYDKGQTNVLVENLSVNWFIKPTFWVKGELGISHSTGKREAFIDPLSVKNNLEYGDDRTNVGSLTLTNTEYTSWEGKLAISYNESINNHNINVGGGLEVKTTRRRTNTGTYKGFQSAEFSSPEFARSMPYKPNFQEVQTRLFGMFARLNYSYQDIYLLDASLRIDGSSEFGSDKRYAPFFSGGLGLNIHKYAFMEKYDFVNHLKVRGSFGQTGKVNFAPYAAVPTHEIDIDEWYISGPASSLMTTRGNRDLKWEKTNKFDVGFELGVLRNLLYLEFSWYNEITNGLITDVTLPSSTGFRTYKSNMGKVENKGFEIQFRSDLLSTADWYVAVFGNLAHNTNKIKKISDALKAYNDAVNEYYNQEIESLWDKDNPNLNRVMTKYEEGQSLSAKYGLKSLGIDPANGQELYVYRDGTVSYDWIATEMRNIGDEMPWGTGSFGVNLRWKNITFSTSFLYEFGGDFYNETLIDKVENAKIEEYNVDRRAMSERWKKFGDVVMYKDIKDNTQTTDPTSRFMQRNNVLSWNSMTIGYELNREMLKRIGIENIRIEVGTNDLWRLSTVKAERGLSYPYANSVNFSVNVRF
;
A
#
# COMPACT_ATOMS: atom_id res chain seq x y z
N MET A 1 -1.54 25.52 -6.02
CA MET A 1 -1.97 25.35 -7.41
C MET A 1 -2.72 24.04 -7.68
N TYR A 2 -2.49 23.00 -6.92
CA TYR A 2 -3.06 21.67 -7.19
C TYR A 2 -4.41 21.42 -6.50
N GLY A 3 -4.87 22.35 -5.64
CA GLY A 3 -6.22 22.39 -5.04
C GLY A 3 -6.63 21.08 -4.35
N SER A 4 -7.78 20.56 -4.75
CA SER A 4 -8.34 19.32 -4.21
C SER A 4 -7.49 18.06 -4.42
N ARG A 5 -6.52 18.10 -5.35
CA ARG A 5 -5.59 16.98 -5.60
C ARG A 5 -4.35 17.00 -4.72
N ALA A 6 -4.13 18.09 -3.97
CA ALA A 6 -2.94 18.31 -3.15
C ALA A 6 -3.15 18.11 -1.65
N ALA A 7 -4.27 17.53 -1.24
CA ALA A 7 -4.60 17.35 0.17
C ALA A 7 -3.51 16.59 0.95
N ASN A 8 -2.88 15.61 0.31
CA ASN A 8 -1.81 14.78 0.90
C ASN A 8 -0.41 15.10 0.32
N GLY A 9 -0.23 16.28 -0.31
CA GLY A 9 1.00 16.65 -1.01
C GLY A 9 0.95 16.41 -2.52
N VAL A 10 1.98 16.88 -3.22
CA VAL A 10 2.13 16.74 -4.69
C VAL A 10 3.58 16.39 -5.00
N VAL A 11 3.77 15.33 -5.77
CA VAL A 11 5.04 15.00 -6.40
C VAL A 11 4.98 15.45 -7.85
N VAL A 12 5.82 16.41 -8.23
CA VAL A 12 5.93 16.90 -9.60
C VAL A 12 7.15 16.30 -10.27
N ILE A 13 6.93 15.53 -11.34
CA ILE A 13 8.00 14.95 -12.15
C ILE A 13 8.13 15.79 -13.43
N THR A 14 9.31 16.36 -13.65
CA THR A 14 9.63 17.10 -14.86
C THR A 14 10.65 16.31 -15.66
N THR A 15 10.33 15.93 -16.89
CA THR A 15 11.25 15.24 -17.78
C THR A 15 12.29 16.25 -18.33
N VAL A 16 13.51 15.77 -18.50
CA VAL A 16 14.58 16.56 -19.14
C VAL A 16 14.36 16.52 -20.65
N ALA A 17 14.38 17.68 -21.30
CA ALA A 17 14.29 17.75 -22.75
C ALA A 17 15.51 17.08 -23.40
N PRO A 18 15.36 16.43 -24.57
CA PRO A 18 16.48 15.90 -25.35
C PRO A 18 17.52 16.98 -25.62
N LYS A 19 18.79 16.61 -25.59
CA LYS A 19 19.89 17.55 -25.86
C LYS A 19 20.04 17.78 -27.35
N SER A 20 20.43 18.99 -27.74
CA SER A 20 20.82 19.32 -29.09
C SER A 20 22.23 18.78 -29.41
N GLY A 21 22.52 18.60 -30.73
CA GLY A 21 23.79 18.13 -31.22
C GLY A 21 23.68 16.79 -31.95
N GLU A 22 24.79 16.08 -32.07
CA GLU A 22 24.88 14.77 -32.68
C GLU A 22 24.02 13.77 -31.96
N VAL A 23 23.65 12.69 -32.65
CA VAL A 23 22.87 11.61 -32.06
C VAL A 23 23.65 10.97 -30.93
N ARG A 24 23.04 10.93 -29.73
CA ARG A 24 23.57 10.24 -28.55
C ARG A 24 22.72 9.03 -28.26
N VAL A 25 23.39 7.96 -27.91
CA VAL A 25 22.74 6.70 -27.53
C VAL A 25 23.12 6.40 -26.07
N THR A 26 22.14 6.20 -25.22
CA THR A 26 22.34 5.75 -23.84
C THR A 26 21.67 4.40 -23.67
N TYR A 27 22.46 3.41 -23.28
CA TYR A 27 21.97 2.09 -22.95
C TYR A 27 22.15 1.84 -21.47
N ASN A 28 21.09 1.35 -20.82
CA ASN A 28 21.13 0.95 -19.42
C ASN A 28 20.58 -0.46 -19.26
N MET A 29 21.38 -1.32 -18.61
CA MET A 29 20.98 -2.66 -18.20
C MET A 29 20.97 -2.72 -16.67
N VAL A 30 19.91 -3.30 -16.09
CA VAL A 30 19.85 -3.65 -14.66
C VAL A 30 19.52 -5.12 -14.55
N GLY A 31 20.38 -5.88 -13.90
CA GLY A 31 20.12 -7.25 -13.49
C GLY A 31 19.83 -7.29 -11.98
N THR A 32 18.83 -8.05 -11.55
CA THR A 32 18.41 -8.18 -10.16
C THR A 32 18.30 -9.64 -9.77
N ILE A 33 18.99 -10.04 -8.71
CA ILE A 33 18.80 -11.33 -8.06
C ILE A 33 17.89 -11.12 -6.86
N SER A 34 16.71 -11.75 -6.87
CA SER A 34 15.70 -11.68 -5.80
C SER A 34 15.65 -12.99 -5.02
N MET A 35 15.82 -12.93 -3.72
CA MET A 35 15.87 -14.06 -2.80
C MET A 35 14.76 -13.94 -1.75
N PRO A 36 13.92 -14.99 -1.54
CA PRO A 36 12.88 -14.94 -0.52
C PRO A 36 13.44 -14.69 0.88
N ASN A 37 12.81 -13.83 1.64
CA ASN A 37 13.15 -13.54 3.04
C ASN A 37 12.05 -14.10 3.96
N LEU A 38 12.41 -15.16 4.72
CA LEU A 38 11.52 -15.87 5.62
C LEU A 38 11.81 -15.59 7.11
N ASN A 39 12.57 -14.55 7.43
CA ASN A 39 13.03 -14.26 8.80
C ASN A 39 11.90 -13.86 9.75
N ASP A 40 10.76 -13.42 9.23
CA ASP A 40 9.60 -13.03 10.02
C ASP A 40 8.74 -14.23 10.49
N TYR A 41 9.04 -15.45 10.00
CA TYR A 41 8.29 -16.65 10.35
C TYR A 41 9.07 -17.51 11.36
N ASN A 42 8.38 -17.95 12.41
CA ASN A 42 8.97 -18.74 13.50
C ASN A 42 8.17 -20.04 13.74
N LEU A 43 7.82 -20.75 12.67
CA LEU A 43 6.97 -21.93 12.74
C LEU A 43 7.67 -23.14 13.37
N MET A 44 6.88 -24.03 13.96
CA MET A 44 7.36 -25.27 14.56
C MET A 44 7.83 -26.27 13.48
N ASN A 45 8.82 -27.08 13.81
CA ASN A 45 9.17 -28.28 13.07
C ASN A 45 8.23 -29.46 13.46
N ALA A 46 8.34 -30.58 12.73
CA ALA A 46 7.43 -31.72 12.89
C ALA A 46 7.40 -32.27 14.34
N ARG A 47 8.55 -32.38 15.00
CA ARG A 47 8.67 -32.84 16.38
C ARG A 47 8.03 -31.86 17.36
N GLN A 48 8.38 -30.55 17.25
CA GLN A 48 7.85 -29.51 18.11
C GLN A 48 6.34 -29.39 17.98
N LYS A 49 5.82 -29.53 16.75
CA LYS A 49 4.38 -29.47 16.48
C LYS A 49 3.64 -30.60 17.15
N LEU A 50 4.15 -31.84 17.05
CA LEU A 50 3.53 -32.99 17.71
C LEU A 50 3.62 -32.90 19.23
N GLU A 51 4.73 -32.37 19.80
CA GLU A 51 4.87 -32.10 21.23
C GLU A 51 3.86 -31.04 21.70
N ALA A 52 3.56 -30.02 20.88
CA ALA A 52 2.55 -29.01 21.18
C ALA A 52 1.13 -29.60 21.19
N GLU A 53 0.82 -30.48 20.26
CA GLU A 53 -0.48 -31.17 20.22
C GLU A 53 -0.69 -32.07 21.43
N VAL A 54 0.35 -32.77 21.87
CA VAL A 54 0.29 -33.54 23.13
C VAL A 54 0.07 -32.60 24.32
N ALA A 55 0.80 -31.50 24.39
CA ALA A 55 0.68 -30.57 25.50
C ALA A 55 -0.68 -29.86 25.56
N SER A 56 -1.33 -29.65 24.40
CA SER A 56 -2.69 -29.07 24.35
C SER A 56 -3.80 -30.02 24.84
N GLY A 57 -3.45 -31.28 25.11
CA GLY A 57 -4.44 -32.28 25.53
C GLY A 57 -5.26 -32.90 24.40
N MET A 58 -4.93 -32.54 23.13
CA MET A 58 -5.68 -33.03 21.95
C MET A 58 -5.92 -34.54 21.93
N TYR A 59 -5.01 -35.31 22.52
CA TYR A 59 -5.07 -36.76 22.55
C TYR A 59 -5.56 -37.36 23.89
N GLU A 60 -5.86 -36.53 24.89
CA GLU A 60 -6.31 -36.96 26.23
C GLU A 60 -7.77 -37.43 26.21
N ALA A 61 -8.65 -36.85 25.36
CA ALA A 61 -10.02 -37.22 25.10
C ALA A 61 -10.85 -37.61 26.37
N GLU A 62 -10.70 -36.84 27.47
CA GLU A 62 -11.45 -37.03 28.69
C GLU A 62 -12.94 -36.74 28.44
N GLY A 63 -13.83 -37.72 28.76
CA GLY A 63 -15.27 -37.55 28.59
C GLY A 63 -15.81 -37.81 27.18
N GLU A 64 -14.96 -38.07 26.18
CA GLU A 64 -15.42 -38.44 24.83
C GLU A 64 -15.78 -39.95 24.69
N ASP A 65 -16.59 -40.27 23.67
CA ASP A 65 -16.93 -41.62 23.31
C ASP A 65 -15.68 -42.43 22.93
N PHE A 66 -15.74 -43.74 23.16
CA PHE A 66 -14.68 -44.72 22.87
C PHE A 66 -14.14 -44.60 21.43
N TRP A 67 -15.02 -44.32 20.46
CA TRP A 67 -14.67 -44.20 19.06
C TRP A 67 -13.82 -42.95 18.79
N PHE A 68 -14.12 -41.83 19.40
CA PHE A 68 -13.32 -40.62 19.27
C PHE A 68 -11.92 -40.79 19.88
N LYS A 69 -11.83 -41.42 21.05
CA LYS A 69 -10.55 -41.79 21.69
C LYS A 69 -9.68 -42.64 20.76
N LYS A 70 -10.29 -43.64 20.12
CA LYS A 70 -9.59 -44.52 19.19
C LYS A 70 -9.04 -43.77 17.99
N ILE A 71 -9.86 -42.89 17.38
CA ILE A 71 -9.48 -42.06 16.23
C ILE A 71 -8.29 -41.14 16.62
N ARG A 72 -8.36 -40.49 17.78
CA ARG A 72 -7.30 -39.59 18.27
C ARG A 72 -5.99 -40.35 18.50
N ILE A 73 -6.03 -41.54 19.04
CA ILE A 73 -4.83 -42.37 19.24
C ILE A 73 -4.24 -42.81 17.89
N GLU A 74 -5.06 -43.25 16.96
CA GLU A 74 -4.62 -43.65 15.60
C GLU A 74 -3.99 -42.46 14.85
N GLU A 75 -4.57 -41.27 14.97
CA GLU A 75 -4.04 -40.03 14.44
C GLU A 75 -2.64 -39.71 15.04
N TYR A 76 -2.52 -39.75 16.37
CA TYR A 76 -1.25 -39.54 17.04
C TYR A 76 -0.18 -40.54 16.58
N GLN A 77 -0.54 -41.85 16.49
CA GLN A 77 0.39 -42.89 16.05
C GLN A 77 0.85 -42.65 14.61
N GLY A 78 -0.04 -42.24 13.72
CA GLY A 78 0.28 -41.91 12.32
C GLY A 78 1.22 -40.74 12.21
N LYS A 79 0.95 -39.63 12.94
CA LYS A 79 1.84 -38.46 13.01
C LYS A 79 3.19 -38.82 13.62
N LEU A 80 3.21 -39.59 14.72
CA LEU A 80 4.44 -40.03 15.38
C LEU A 80 5.27 -40.90 14.45
N LYS A 81 4.65 -41.81 13.68
CA LYS A 81 5.34 -42.62 12.65
C LYS A 81 6.07 -41.70 11.68
N ASN A 82 5.36 -40.72 11.07
CA ASN A 82 5.98 -39.78 10.13
C ASN A 82 7.15 -39.02 10.77
N VAL A 83 6.99 -38.52 11.98
CA VAL A 83 8.06 -37.81 12.71
C VAL A 83 9.28 -38.72 12.93
N ARG A 84 9.05 -40.00 13.30
CA ARG A 84 10.12 -40.99 13.52
C ARG A 84 10.84 -41.40 12.23
N GLU A 85 10.11 -41.43 11.12
CA GLU A 85 10.65 -41.65 9.77
C GLU A 85 11.39 -40.42 9.19
N GLY A 86 11.45 -39.31 9.96
CA GLY A 86 12.18 -38.10 9.58
C GLY A 86 11.40 -37.13 8.69
N VAL A 87 10.09 -37.31 8.54
CA VAL A 87 9.26 -36.37 7.82
C VAL A 87 9.24 -35.02 8.56
N ASN A 88 9.78 -34.01 7.90
CA ASN A 88 9.81 -32.63 8.40
C ASN A 88 9.75 -31.66 7.21
N THR A 89 8.55 -31.47 6.68
CA THR A 89 8.33 -30.66 5.49
C THR A 89 8.36 -29.18 5.84
N TYR A 90 9.36 -28.46 5.32
CA TYR A 90 9.42 -27.00 5.44
C TYR A 90 8.58 -26.38 4.33
N TRP A 91 7.29 -26.21 4.60
CA TRP A 91 6.29 -25.79 3.63
C TRP A 91 6.55 -24.41 3.04
N LEU A 92 7.07 -23.46 3.83
CA LEU A 92 7.33 -22.10 3.38
C LEU A 92 8.27 -22.03 2.16
N ALA A 93 9.24 -22.93 2.07
CA ALA A 93 10.17 -22.96 0.94
C ALA A 93 9.59 -23.59 -0.33
N LYS A 94 8.49 -24.34 -0.24
CA LYS A 94 7.97 -25.11 -1.38
C LYS A 94 7.50 -24.26 -2.56
N PRO A 95 6.73 -23.17 -2.35
CA PRO A 95 6.30 -22.29 -3.43
C PRO A 95 7.38 -21.32 -3.91
N LEU A 96 8.54 -21.26 -3.26
CA LEU A 96 9.52 -20.21 -3.44
C LEU A 96 10.73 -20.62 -4.27
N ARG A 97 11.36 -19.64 -4.88
CA ARG A 97 12.62 -19.74 -5.63
C ARG A 97 13.39 -18.43 -5.58
N THR A 98 14.70 -18.51 -5.83
CA THR A 98 15.52 -17.34 -6.15
C THR A 98 15.39 -17.06 -7.65
N GLU A 99 15.20 -15.79 -8.01
CA GLU A 99 15.00 -15.38 -9.38
C GLU A 99 16.01 -14.34 -9.85
N PHE A 100 16.31 -14.41 -11.14
CA PHE A 100 17.08 -13.40 -11.85
C PHE A 100 16.15 -12.61 -12.78
N ASN A 101 16.07 -11.32 -12.53
CA ASN A 101 15.27 -10.36 -13.28
C ASN A 101 16.18 -9.42 -14.04
N HIS A 102 15.75 -8.92 -15.19
CA HIS A 102 16.55 -7.98 -15.96
C HIS A 102 15.71 -6.92 -16.65
N LYS A 103 16.27 -5.71 -16.70
CA LYS A 103 15.69 -4.56 -17.38
C LYS A 103 16.70 -3.98 -18.35
N HIS A 104 16.24 -3.67 -19.55
CA HIS A 104 17.02 -3.01 -20.59
C HIS A 104 16.31 -1.73 -20.99
N SER A 105 17.03 -0.64 -21.09
CA SER A 105 16.51 0.60 -21.63
C SER A 105 17.50 1.23 -22.60
N LEU A 106 17.01 1.66 -23.74
CA LEU A 106 17.75 2.35 -24.78
C LEU A 106 17.11 3.71 -24.99
N TYR A 107 17.92 4.76 -24.90
CA TYR A 107 17.48 6.12 -25.17
C TYR A 107 18.36 6.75 -26.26
N LEU A 108 17.72 7.23 -27.31
CA LEU A 108 18.36 7.95 -28.41
C LEU A 108 17.87 9.39 -28.35
N GLU A 109 18.78 10.35 -28.43
CA GLU A 109 18.45 11.77 -28.50
C GLU A 109 19.33 12.49 -29.51
N GLY A 110 18.78 13.55 -30.12
CA GLY A 110 19.52 14.35 -31.07
C GLY A 110 18.71 15.54 -31.60
N GLY A 111 19.30 16.26 -32.55
CA GLY A 111 18.69 17.40 -33.21
C GLY A 111 19.48 18.69 -33.08
N ASN A 112 18.88 19.80 -33.42
CA ASN A 112 19.49 21.13 -33.34
C ASN A 112 18.84 21.97 -32.22
N GLU A 113 19.19 23.26 -32.12
CA GLU A 113 18.65 24.17 -31.10
C GLU A 113 17.13 24.37 -31.23
N GLU A 114 16.58 24.36 -32.48
CA GLU A 114 15.18 24.56 -32.73
C GLU A 114 14.36 23.26 -32.64
N PHE A 115 14.90 22.14 -33.13
CA PHE A 115 14.20 20.87 -33.20
C PHE A 115 15.02 19.76 -32.55
N ARG A 116 14.46 19.11 -31.51
CA ARG A 116 15.09 18.01 -30.79
C ARG A 116 14.12 16.85 -30.69
N TYR A 117 14.65 15.65 -30.70
CA TYR A 117 13.87 14.44 -30.56
C TYR A 117 14.53 13.46 -29.58
N GLY A 118 13.70 12.63 -28.97
CA GLY A 118 14.12 11.51 -28.12
C GLY A 118 13.29 10.28 -28.43
N ILE A 119 13.92 9.12 -28.43
CA ILE A 119 13.29 7.81 -28.57
C ILE A 119 13.71 6.98 -27.38
N ASP A 120 12.76 6.47 -26.64
CA ASP A 120 13.00 5.54 -25.53
C ASP A 120 12.40 4.17 -25.84
N LEU A 121 13.18 3.13 -25.62
CA LEU A 121 12.77 1.74 -25.74
C LEU A 121 13.11 1.02 -24.44
N GLY A 122 12.15 0.32 -23.88
CA GLY A 122 12.29 -0.41 -22.62
C GLY A 122 11.83 -1.86 -22.73
N TYR A 123 12.57 -2.76 -22.14
CA TYR A 123 12.14 -4.12 -21.87
C TYR A 123 12.45 -4.47 -20.43
N ASN A 124 11.47 -4.98 -19.70
CA ASN A 124 11.60 -5.39 -18.33
C ASN A 124 11.00 -6.78 -18.15
N ASN A 125 11.82 -7.74 -17.67
CA ASN A 125 11.40 -9.08 -17.29
C ASN A 125 11.50 -9.22 -15.79
N GLU A 126 10.37 -9.39 -15.11
CA GLU A 126 10.25 -9.55 -13.66
C GLU A 126 9.58 -10.89 -13.34
N ASN A 127 10.35 -11.82 -12.81
CA ASN A 127 9.87 -13.07 -12.25
C ASN A 127 9.72 -12.94 -10.74
N GLY A 128 8.59 -13.39 -10.20
CA GLY A 128 8.36 -13.35 -8.77
C GLY A 128 9.09 -14.46 -8.02
N VAL A 129 9.38 -14.24 -6.74
CA VAL A 129 9.97 -15.25 -5.84
C VAL A 129 8.99 -16.41 -5.56
N MET A 130 7.69 -16.24 -5.77
CA MET A 130 6.76 -17.37 -5.85
C MET A 130 6.80 -17.94 -7.27
N LYS A 131 7.01 -19.27 -7.36
CA LYS A 131 7.13 -19.99 -8.63
C LYS A 131 5.95 -19.74 -9.55
N GLY A 132 6.22 -19.55 -10.84
CA GLY A 132 5.22 -19.39 -11.88
C GLY A 132 4.63 -17.98 -12.03
N SER A 133 4.92 -17.04 -11.12
CA SER A 133 4.54 -15.64 -11.29
C SER A 133 5.57 -14.89 -12.13
N TYR A 134 5.09 -13.99 -13.00
CA TYR A 134 5.94 -13.09 -13.79
C TYR A 134 5.21 -11.84 -14.23
N ARG A 135 5.98 -10.81 -14.57
CA ARG A 135 5.50 -9.58 -15.22
C ARG A 135 6.54 -9.15 -16.26
N ASP A 136 6.15 -9.22 -17.53
CA ASP A 136 6.95 -8.76 -18.66
C ASP A 136 6.39 -7.45 -19.20
N ARG A 137 7.25 -6.46 -19.41
CA ARG A 137 6.85 -5.16 -19.91
C ARG A 137 7.76 -4.72 -21.05
N ILE A 138 7.13 -4.25 -22.13
CA ILE A 138 7.77 -3.59 -23.27
C ILE A 138 7.19 -2.19 -23.36
N ASP A 139 8.07 -1.19 -23.46
CA ASP A 139 7.70 0.21 -23.62
C ASP A 139 8.43 0.81 -24.81
N ALA A 140 7.73 1.66 -25.56
CA ALA A 140 8.33 2.52 -26.57
C ALA A 140 7.77 3.92 -26.41
N GLY A 141 8.65 4.91 -26.40
CA GLY A 141 8.29 6.32 -26.31
C GLY A 141 8.99 7.17 -27.35
N PHE A 142 8.35 8.26 -27.70
CA PHE A 142 8.87 9.24 -28.66
C PHE A 142 8.57 10.64 -28.15
N SER A 143 9.59 11.47 -28.06
CA SER A 143 9.49 12.86 -27.67
C SER A 143 9.97 13.80 -28.78
N ILE A 144 9.24 14.89 -28.97
CA ILE A 144 9.59 16.00 -29.87
C ILE A 144 9.60 17.30 -29.08
N TYR A 145 10.62 18.10 -29.31
CA TYR A 145 10.72 19.45 -28.81
C TYR A 145 11.03 20.40 -29.96
N TYR A 146 10.13 21.34 -30.18
CA TYR A 146 10.30 22.39 -31.17
C TYR A 146 10.28 23.76 -30.46
N THR A 147 11.33 24.54 -30.62
CA THR A 147 11.50 25.80 -29.90
C THR A 147 11.89 26.90 -30.88
N THR A 148 11.13 27.96 -30.88
CA THR A 148 11.44 29.22 -31.57
C THR A 148 11.42 30.38 -30.57
N SER A 149 11.73 31.59 -31.01
CA SER A 149 11.63 32.79 -30.15
C SER A 149 10.19 33.06 -29.63
N LYS A 150 9.16 32.53 -30.30
CA LYS A 150 7.74 32.79 -29.99
C LYS A 150 6.97 31.58 -29.53
N VAL A 151 7.38 30.39 -29.93
CA VAL A 151 6.60 29.16 -29.63
C VAL A 151 7.55 28.04 -29.22
N GLN A 152 7.15 27.35 -28.17
CA GLN A 152 7.77 26.10 -27.77
C GLN A 152 6.71 25.02 -27.72
N VAL A 153 6.90 23.95 -28.47
CA VAL A 153 6.05 22.78 -28.49
C VAL A 153 6.83 21.60 -27.93
N SER A 154 6.25 20.90 -27.00
CA SER A 154 6.75 19.60 -26.56
C SER A 154 5.64 18.57 -26.67
N ASN A 155 5.95 17.44 -27.25
CA ASN A 155 5.04 16.31 -27.34
C ASN A 155 5.77 15.03 -26.92
N TYR A 156 5.10 14.22 -26.09
CA TYR A 156 5.58 12.90 -25.71
C TYR A 156 4.47 11.88 -25.87
N ILE A 157 4.74 10.86 -26.68
CA ILE A 157 3.84 9.73 -26.90
C ILE A 157 4.56 8.48 -26.45
N SER A 158 3.90 7.64 -25.65
CA SER A 158 4.43 6.33 -25.27
C SER A 158 3.37 5.25 -25.36
N TYR A 159 3.80 4.06 -25.72
CA TYR A 159 2.99 2.86 -25.73
C TYR A 159 3.69 1.75 -24.97
N GLY A 160 2.98 1.16 -24.03
CA GLY A 160 3.49 0.07 -23.19
C GLY A 160 2.57 -1.14 -23.23
N VAL A 161 3.17 -2.33 -23.24
CA VAL A 161 2.48 -3.62 -23.12
C VAL A 161 3.03 -4.34 -21.92
N THR A 162 2.16 -4.67 -20.96
CA THR A 162 2.49 -5.49 -19.80
C THR A 162 1.76 -6.82 -19.87
N LYS A 163 2.48 -7.92 -19.76
CA LYS A 163 1.93 -9.27 -19.58
C LYS A 163 2.27 -9.77 -18.20
N GLU A 164 1.29 -10.32 -17.50
CA GLU A 164 1.48 -10.80 -16.14
C GLU A 164 0.79 -12.15 -15.91
N LYS A 165 1.32 -12.91 -14.97
CA LYS A 165 0.72 -14.15 -14.49
C LYS A 165 0.94 -14.26 -13.00
N GLU A 166 -0.14 -14.56 -12.27
CA GLU A 166 -0.06 -14.85 -10.85
C GLU A 166 0.51 -16.24 -10.60
N SER A 167 1.03 -16.44 -9.39
CA SER A 167 1.57 -17.75 -9.01
C SER A 167 0.47 -18.80 -8.92
N PRO A 168 0.61 -19.97 -9.56
CA PRO A 168 -0.33 -21.06 -9.41
C PRO A 168 -0.31 -21.67 -7.99
N TYR A 169 0.70 -21.34 -7.18
CA TYR A 169 0.81 -21.77 -5.78
C TYR A 169 -0.14 -21.03 -4.85
N GLY A 170 -0.94 -20.06 -5.34
CA GLY A 170 -1.91 -19.30 -4.55
C GLY A 170 -1.28 -18.37 -3.52
N GLU A 171 -2.03 -18.04 -2.46
CA GLU A 171 -1.55 -17.15 -1.41
C GLU A 171 -0.49 -17.81 -0.52
N PHE A 172 0.53 -17.05 -0.13
CA PHE A 172 1.61 -17.57 0.70
C PHE A 172 1.14 -17.98 2.11
N SER A 173 0.12 -17.31 2.64
CA SER A 173 -0.45 -17.59 3.97
C SER A 173 -0.87 -19.05 4.19
N GLN A 174 -1.33 -19.75 3.13
CA GLN A 174 -1.71 -21.16 3.25
C GLN A 174 -0.54 -22.06 3.67
N TYR A 175 0.70 -21.75 3.23
CA TYR A 175 1.89 -22.51 3.58
C TYR A 175 2.33 -22.30 5.03
N THR A 176 1.91 -21.21 5.67
CA THR A 176 2.15 -20.95 7.09
C THR A 176 1.25 -21.79 8.01
N LYS A 177 0.18 -22.37 7.45
CA LYS A 177 -0.79 -23.22 8.15
C LYS A 177 -0.47 -24.70 8.04
N MET A 178 0.32 -25.11 7.05
CA MET A 178 0.58 -26.53 6.73
C MET A 178 1.35 -27.24 7.84
N LEU A 179 0.92 -28.45 8.16
CA LEU A 179 1.51 -29.29 9.21
C LEU A 179 2.85 -29.89 8.76
N PRO A 180 3.93 -29.73 9.53
CA PRO A 180 5.29 -30.08 9.08
C PRO A 180 5.57 -31.60 9.03
N TYR A 181 4.78 -32.43 9.66
CA TYR A 181 4.88 -33.90 9.60
C TYR A 181 4.09 -34.52 8.43
N GLU A 182 3.50 -33.68 7.55
CA GLU A 182 2.81 -34.16 6.35
C GLU A 182 3.75 -34.54 5.23
N ARG A 183 3.42 -35.66 4.56
CA ARG A 183 3.99 -36.05 3.28
C ARG A 183 3.20 -35.43 2.17
N TYR A 184 3.82 -34.72 1.24
CA TYR A 184 3.16 -34.12 0.08
C TYR A 184 3.26 -34.98 -1.19
N LYS A 185 4.04 -36.08 -1.11
CA LYS A 185 4.20 -37.09 -2.16
C LYS A 185 4.03 -38.48 -1.55
N ASP A 186 3.57 -39.43 -2.36
CA ASP A 186 3.56 -40.85 -2.03
C ASP A 186 4.97 -41.47 -2.14
N ASP A 187 5.07 -42.77 -1.88
CA ASP A 187 6.33 -43.48 -1.91
C ASP A 187 6.91 -43.62 -3.33
N ASP A 188 6.08 -43.52 -4.37
CA ASP A 188 6.46 -43.50 -5.79
C ASP A 188 6.86 -42.09 -6.27
N GLY A 189 6.80 -41.08 -5.39
CA GLY A 189 7.17 -39.71 -5.69
C GLY A 189 6.08 -38.92 -6.40
N LYS A 190 4.87 -39.45 -6.55
CA LYS A 190 3.72 -38.76 -7.13
C LYS A 190 3.12 -37.78 -6.12
N MET A 191 2.70 -36.62 -6.59
CA MET A 191 2.05 -35.59 -5.75
C MET A 191 0.71 -36.09 -5.21
N LEU A 192 0.55 -36.05 -3.89
CA LEU A 192 -0.72 -36.37 -3.23
C LEU A 192 -1.71 -35.23 -3.49
N ARG A 193 -2.94 -35.57 -3.88
CA ARG A 193 -4.03 -34.60 -4.03
C ARG A 193 -4.52 -34.11 -2.68
N ILE A 194 -4.71 -35.06 -1.76
CA ILE A 194 -5.24 -34.83 -0.41
C ILE A 194 -4.15 -35.19 0.59
N LEU A 195 -3.95 -34.36 1.58
CA LEU A 195 -3.07 -34.62 2.71
C LEU A 195 -3.82 -35.38 3.81
N GLN A 196 -3.11 -35.93 4.76
CA GLN A 196 -3.74 -36.78 5.76
C GLN A 196 -4.35 -35.96 6.90
N TRP A 197 -3.70 -34.86 7.32
CA TRP A 197 -4.11 -34.12 8.52
C TRP A 197 -4.26 -32.60 8.30
N SER A 198 -3.58 -32.00 7.32
CA SER A 198 -3.66 -30.55 7.09
C SER A 198 -4.98 -30.14 6.49
N ARG A 199 -5.73 -29.30 7.20
CA ARG A 199 -7.01 -28.74 6.76
C ARG A 199 -6.86 -27.23 6.56
N VAL A 200 -6.46 -26.81 5.37
CA VAL A 200 -6.29 -25.38 5.04
C VAL A 200 -7.63 -24.71 4.76
N LEU A 201 -8.57 -25.47 4.25
CA LEU A 201 -9.98 -25.11 4.12
C LEU A 201 -10.76 -26.00 5.10
N ASP A 202 -11.76 -25.47 5.76
CA ASP A 202 -12.47 -26.06 6.90
C ASP A 202 -13.09 -27.45 6.65
N PHE A 203 -13.06 -27.94 5.42
CA PHE A 203 -13.78 -29.17 5.04
C PHE A 203 -12.93 -30.33 4.53
N GLU A 204 -11.82 -30.07 3.83
CA GLU A 204 -10.96 -31.16 3.31
C GLU A 204 -9.47 -30.79 3.36
N PRO A 205 -8.60 -31.74 3.80
CA PRO A 205 -7.16 -31.54 3.71
C PRO A 205 -6.74 -31.61 2.24
N TYR A 206 -6.31 -30.51 1.68
CA TYR A 206 -5.79 -30.48 0.31
C TYR A 206 -4.30 -30.10 0.26
N ASN A 207 -3.64 -30.57 -0.78
CA ASN A 207 -2.24 -30.27 -1.02
C ASN A 207 -2.10 -29.06 -1.94
N PRO A 208 -1.64 -27.90 -1.45
CA PRO A 208 -1.46 -26.72 -2.30
C PRO A 208 -0.41 -26.91 -3.40
N LEU A 209 0.51 -27.88 -3.26
CA LEU A 209 1.48 -28.21 -4.30
C LEU A 209 0.83 -28.99 -5.44
N TYR A 210 -0.17 -29.82 -5.15
CA TYR A 210 -0.98 -30.48 -6.18
C TYR A 210 -1.78 -29.46 -6.99
N GLU A 211 -2.41 -28.49 -6.31
CA GLU A 211 -3.14 -27.41 -6.96
C GLU A 211 -2.24 -26.60 -7.93
N ALA A 212 -0.97 -26.44 -7.59
CA ALA A 212 -0.01 -25.72 -8.43
C ALA A 212 0.41 -26.50 -9.70
N ASP A 213 0.28 -27.82 -9.68
CA ASP A 213 0.55 -28.71 -10.83
C ASP A 213 -0.63 -28.85 -11.79
N LEU A 214 -1.83 -28.37 -11.38
CA LEU A 214 -3.01 -28.35 -12.24
C LEU A 214 -2.94 -27.25 -13.29
N GLY A 215 -3.89 -27.27 -14.23
CA GLY A 215 -4.04 -26.26 -15.25
C GLY A 215 -4.59 -24.90 -14.80
N ASN A 216 -4.54 -24.61 -13.49
CA ASN A 216 -4.96 -23.34 -12.93
C ASN A 216 -4.08 -22.19 -13.44
N TYR A 217 -4.69 -21.08 -13.84
CA TYR A 217 -3.96 -19.86 -14.17
C TYR A 217 -4.77 -18.61 -13.89
N ASP A 218 -4.06 -17.53 -13.60
CA ASP A 218 -4.57 -16.16 -13.58
C ASP A 218 -3.54 -15.30 -14.31
N LYS A 219 -3.87 -14.85 -15.51
CA LYS A 219 -2.99 -14.11 -16.39
C LYS A 219 -3.66 -12.85 -16.92
N GLY A 220 -2.88 -11.83 -17.13
CA GLY A 220 -3.35 -10.55 -17.62
C GLY A 220 -2.46 -9.96 -18.71
N GLN A 221 -3.07 -9.13 -19.54
CA GLN A 221 -2.34 -8.24 -20.44
C GLN A 221 -2.96 -6.86 -20.36
N THR A 222 -2.11 -5.86 -20.17
CA THR A 222 -2.50 -4.44 -20.14
C THR A 222 -1.70 -3.69 -21.19
N ASN A 223 -2.40 -2.95 -22.06
CA ASN A 223 -1.81 -2.05 -23.02
C ASN A 223 -2.11 -0.61 -22.57
N VAL A 224 -1.11 0.27 -22.60
CA VAL A 224 -1.25 1.67 -22.16
C VAL A 224 -0.68 2.60 -23.23
N LEU A 225 -1.50 3.52 -23.71
CA LEU A 225 -1.09 4.66 -24.56
C LEU A 225 -1.15 5.93 -23.72
N VAL A 226 -0.06 6.68 -23.70
CA VAL A 226 0.00 7.99 -23.06
C VAL A 226 0.47 9.01 -24.08
N GLU A 227 -0.21 10.15 -24.13
CA GLU A 227 0.19 11.31 -24.91
C GLU A 227 0.16 12.55 -24.02
N ASN A 228 1.23 13.37 -24.11
CA ASN A 228 1.35 14.65 -23.43
C ASN A 228 1.82 15.69 -24.43
N LEU A 229 0.95 16.63 -24.77
CA LEU A 229 1.24 17.78 -25.60
C LEU A 229 1.28 19.04 -24.74
N SER A 230 2.33 19.83 -24.89
CA SER A 230 2.43 21.17 -24.27
C SER A 230 2.89 22.19 -25.32
N VAL A 231 2.18 23.30 -25.34
CA VAL A 231 2.47 24.43 -26.23
C VAL A 231 2.61 25.68 -25.37
N ASN A 232 3.78 26.29 -25.38
CA ASN A 232 4.01 27.61 -24.80
C ASN A 232 4.09 28.65 -25.93
N TRP A 233 3.23 29.65 -25.87
CA TRP A 233 3.23 30.76 -26.82
C TRP A 233 3.67 32.05 -26.12
N PHE A 234 4.87 32.53 -26.46
CA PHE A 234 5.47 33.76 -25.93
C PHE A 234 5.00 34.95 -26.76
N ILE A 235 3.92 35.60 -26.32
CA ILE A 235 3.37 36.80 -26.97
C ILE A 235 4.36 37.97 -26.77
N LYS A 236 4.94 38.05 -25.58
CA LYS A 236 6.06 38.92 -25.20
C LYS A 236 6.98 38.12 -24.28
N PRO A 237 8.24 38.53 -24.11
CA PRO A 237 9.13 37.87 -23.15
C PRO A 237 8.55 37.81 -21.72
N THR A 238 7.72 38.76 -21.35
CA THR A 238 7.09 38.88 -20.04
C THR A 238 5.70 38.25 -19.95
N PHE A 239 5.11 37.91 -21.12
CA PHE A 239 3.73 37.39 -21.16
C PHE A 239 3.61 36.21 -22.10
N TRP A 240 3.16 35.09 -21.59
CA TRP A 240 2.93 33.87 -22.38
C TRP A 240 1.66 33.14 -22.01
N VAL A 241 1.20 32.31 -22.93
CA VAL A 241 0.08 31.40 -22.81
C VAL A 241 0.61 29.98 -22.92
N LYS A 242 0.19 29.09 -22.00
CA LYS A 242 0.53 27.68 -22.03
C LYS A 242 -0.75 26.84 -22.18
N GLY A 243 -0.77 26.01 -23.21
CA GLY A 243 -1.77 24.95 -23.39
C GLY A 243 -1.16 23.58 -23.12
N GLU A 244 -1.83 22.75 -22.35
CA GLU A 244 -1.42 21.37 -22.08
C GLU A 244 -2.59 20.43 -22.36
N LEU A 245 -2.32 19.30 -23.02
CA LEU A 245 -3.26 18.22 -23.25
C LEU A 245 -2.59 16.91 -22.90
N GLY A 246 -3.18 16.19 -21.94
CA GLY A 246 -2.76 14.85 -21.55
C GLY A 246 -3.86 13.83 -21.88
N ILE A 247 -3.50 12.75 -22.54
CA ILE A 247 -4.40 11.64 -22.84
C ILE A 247 -3.75 10.35 -22.32
N SER A 248 -4.52 9.54 -21.61
CA SER A 248 -4.12 8.19 -21.22
C SER A 248 -5.26 7.22 -21.57
N HIS A 249 -4.95 6.23 -22.39
CA HIS A 249 -5.87 5.17 -22.75
C HIS A 249 -5.25 3.83 -22.41
N SER A 250 -5.98 3.01 -21.67
CA SER A 250 -5.51 1.69 -21.26
C SER A 250 -6.60 0.65 -21.49
N THR A 251 -6.18 -0.49 -22.04
CA THR A 251 -7.01 -1.69 -22.20
C THR A 251 -6.37 -2.84 -21.46
N GLY A 252 -7.15 -3.49 -20.60
CA GLY A 252 -6.72 -4.66 -19.81
C GLY A 252 -7.60 -5.85 -20.11
N LYS A 253 -6.99 -7.02 -20.26
CA LYS A 253 -7.66 -8.32 -20.33
C LYS A 253 -7.08 -9.22 -19.28
N ARG A 254 -7.91 -9.81 -18.41
CA ARG A 254 -7.53 -10.80 -17.40
C ARG A 254 -8.34 -12.06 -17.58
N GLU A 255 -7.68 -13.20 -17.49
CA GLU A 255 -8.23 -14.53 -17.60
C GLU A 255 -7.84 -15.35 -16.37
N ALA A 256 -8.80 -15.72 -15.53
CA ALA A 256 -8.58 -16.57 -14.37
C ALA A 256 -9.33 -17.89 -14.59
N PHE A 257 -8.59 -19.00 -14.61
CA PHE A 257 -9.12 -20.35 -14.85
C PHE A 257 -8.85 -21.25 -13.65
N ILE A 258 -9.88 -21.95 -13.21
CA ILE A 258 -9.82 -23.01 -12.19
C ILE A 258 -10.05 -24.35 -12.87
N ASP A 259 -9.08 -25.24 -12.75
CA ASP A 259 -9.10 -26.59 -13.30
C ASP A 259 -10.29 -27.41 -12.75
N PRO A 260 -11.00 -28.21 -13.54
CA PRO A 260 -12.04 -29.12 -13.06
C PRO A 260 -11.59 -30.10 -11.96
N LEU A 261 -10.29 -30.46 -11.94
CA LEU A 261 -9.70 -31.33 -10.93
C LEU A 261 -9.33 -30.61 -9.62
N SER A 262 -9.42 -29.29 -9.59
CA SER A 262 -9.12 -28.49 -8.40
C SER A 262 -10.03 -28.86 -7.23
N VAL A 263 -9.44 -28.95 -6.04
CA VAL A 263 -10.21 -29.21 -4.80
C VAL A 263 -11.17 -28.05 -4.50
N LYS A 264 -10.89 -26.85 -4.97
CA LYS A 264 -11.76 -25.67 -4.83
C LYS A 264 -13.17 -25.91 -5.39
N ASN A 265 -13.32 -26.76 -6.40
CA ASN A 265 -14.62 -27.11 -6.93
C ASN A 265 -15.48 -27.93 -5.94
N ASN A 266 -14.87 -28.75 -5.08
CA ASN A 266 -15.61 -29.57 -4.12
C ASN A 266 -16.29 -28.72 -3.04
N LEU A 267 -15.73 -27.57 -2.70
CA LEU A 267 -16.30 -26.65 -1.72
C LEU A 267 -17.59 -25.97 -2.22
N GLU A 268 -17.68 -25.77 -3.54
CA GLU A 268 -18.82 -25.08 -4.15
C GLU A 268 -19.93 -26.03 -4.58
N TYR A 269 -19.59 -27.23 -5.07
CA TYR A 269 -20.53 -28.14 -5.75
C TYR A 269 -20.72 -29.51 -5.10
N GLY A 270 -19.93 -29.87 -4.08
CA GLY A 270 -19.98 -31.19 -3.49
C GLY A 270 -19.74 -32.29 -4.56
N ASP A 271 -20.70 -33.19 -4.73
CA ASP A 271 -20.62 -34.31 -5.69
C ASP A 271 -21.05 -33.92 -7.13
N ASP A 272 -21.56 -32.71 -7.34
CA ASP A 272 -21.97 -32.26 -8.69
C ASP A 272 -20.75 -31.89 -9.53
N ARG A 273 -20.37 -32.78 -10.43
CA ARG A 273 -19.27 -32.60 -11.37
C ARG A 273 -19.65 -31.85 -12.65
N THR A 274 -20.89 -31.47 -12.82
CA THR A 274 -21.37 -30.86 -14.07
C THR A 274 -20.99 -29.40 -14.19
N ASN A 275 -20.76 -28.72 -13.08
CA ASN A 275 -20.38 -27.30 -13.01
C ASN A 275 -18.96 -27.05 -12.53
N VAL A 276 -18.12 -28.11 -12.41
CA VAL A 276 -16.72 -27.99 -12.00
C VAL A 276 -15.88 -27.28 -13.06
N GLY A 277 -14.85 -26.60 -12.63
CA GLY A 277 -14.01 -25.76 -13.47
C GLY A 277 -14.67 -24.41 -13.80
N SER A 278 -13.93 -23.36 -13.75
CA SER A 278 -14.44 -22.02 -14.06
C SER A 278 -13.42 -21.17 -14.80
N LEU A 279 -13.91 -20.33 -15.71
CA LEU A 279 -13.15 -19.31 -16.41
C LEU A 279 -13.80 -17.96 -16.15
N THR A 280 -13.06 -17.04 -15.53
CA THR A 280 -13.49 -15.66 -15.37
C THR A 280 -12.70 -14.78 -16.34
N LEU A 281 -13.42 -14.08 -17.22
CA LEU A 281 -12.86 -13.09 -18.14
C LEU A 281 -13.21 -11.70 -17.66
N THR A 282 -12.19 -10.86 -17.47
CA THR A 282 -12.38 -9.45 -17.12
C THR A 282 -11.71 -8.58 -18.19
N ASN A 283 -12.51 -7.73 -18.83
CA ASN A 283 -12.02 -6.71 -19.76
C ASN A 283 -12.19 -5.34 -19.11
N THR A 284 -11.13 -4.56 -19.06
CA THR A 284 -11.15 -3.20 -18.52
C THR A 284 -10.69 -2.22 -19.58
N GLU A 285 -11.44 -1.17 -19.79
CA GLU A 285 -11.06 -0.01 -20.60
C GLU A 285 -11.03 1.21 -19.70
N TYR A 286 -9.92 1.93 -19.71
CA TYR A 286 -9.76 3.17 -18.97
C TYR A 286 -9.30 4.26 -19.92
N THR A 287 -10.00 5.39 -19.94
CA THR A 287 -9.62 6.58 -20.68
C THR A 287 -9.63 7.80 -19.77
N SER A 288 -8.56 8.53 -19.79
CA SER A 288 -8.44 9.83 -19.09
C SER A 288 -7.92 10.87 -20.07
N TRP A 289 -8.53 12.04 -20.08
CA TRP A 289 -7.95 13.20 -20.71
C TRP A 289 -7.99 14.39 -19.79
N GLU A 290 -6.96 15.23 -19.88
CA GLU A 290 -6.79 16.43 -19.08
C GLU A 290 -6.34 17.57 -19.99
N GLY A 291 -7.11 18.64 -20.01
CA GLY A 291 -6.77 19.87 -20.73
C GLY A 291 -6.52 20.99 -19.74
N LYS A 292 -5.45 21.76 -19.96
CA LYS A 292 -5.12 22.93 -19.15
C LYS A 292 -4.73 24.10 -20.03
N LEU A 293 -5.29 25.26 -19.75
CA LEU A 293 -4.90 26.54 -20.36
C LEU A 293 -4.47 27.48 -19.24
N ALA A 294 -3.27 28.01 -19.36
CA ALA A 294 -2.71 28.94 -18.38
C ALA A 294 -2.13 30.16 -19.07
N ILE A 295 -2.29 31.31 -18.44
CA ILE A 295 -1.64 32.58 -18.80
C ILE A 295 -0.66 32.95 -17.69
N SER A 296 0.46 33.57 -18.06
CA SER A 296 1.48 34.00 -17.14
C SER A 296 2.09 35.31 -17.55
N TYR A 297 2.21 36.21 -16.59
CA TYR A 297 2.90 37.49 -16.74
C TYR A 297 4.01 37.55 -15.69
N ASN A 298 5.24 37.76 -16.16
CA ASN A 298 6.42 37.91 -15.32
C ASN A 298 7.13 39.20 -15.68
N GLU A 299 7.32 40.05 -14.70
CA GLU A 299 7.99 41.33 -14.89
C GLU A 299 8.93 41.62 -13.72
N SER A 300 10.09 42.16 -14.04
CA SER A 300 11.06 42.64 -13.05
C SER A 300 11.26 44.11 -13.28
N ILE A 301 10.80 44.94 -12.33
CA ILE A 301 10.92 46.41 -12.37
C ILE A 301 11.74 46.83 -11.17
N ASN A 302 12.97 47.31 -11.45
CA ASN A 302 13.96 47.65 -10.41
C ASN A 302 14.16 46.44 -9.46
N ASN A 303 13.75 46.60 -8.21
CA ASN A 303 13.87 45.58 -7.16
C ASN A 303 12.57 44.75 -6.94
N HIS A 304 11.55 44.94 -7.78
CA HIS A 304 10.30 44.25 -7.70
C HIS A 304 10.21 43.14 -8.74
N ASN A 305 10.01 41.90 -8.33
CA ASN A 305 9.71 40.82 -9.23
C ASN A 305 8.24 40.43 -9.03
N ILE A 306 7.48 40.43 -10.11
CA ILE A 306 6.04 40.14 -10.09
C ILE A 306 5.79 38.97 -11.05
N ASN A 307 5.19 37.90 -10.53
CA ASN A 307 4.68 36.80 -11.35
C ASN A 307 3.21 36.64 -11.07
N VAL A 308 2.36 36.91 -12.07
CA VAL A 308 0.92 36.71 -12.00
C VAL A 308 0.55 35.65 -13.01
N GLY A 309 -0.25 34.68 -12.60
CA GLY A 309 -0.73 33.66 -13.50
C GLY A 309 -2.16 33.23 -13.17
N GLY A 310 -2.83 32.71 -14.16
CA GLY A 310 -4.16 32.13 -13.99
C GLY A 310 -4.45 31.11 -15.06
N GLY A 311 -5.46 30.30 -14.86
CA GLY A 311 -5.79 29.28 -15.84
C GLY A 311 -7.02 28.48 -15.51
N LEU A 312 -7.35 27.63 -16.47
CA LEU A 312 -8.47 26.69 -16.43
C LEU A 312 -7.92 25.28 -16.62
N GLU A 313 -8.57 24.32 -15.98
CA GLU A 313 -8.24 22.91 -16.04
C GLU A 313 -9.53 22.09 -16.15
N VAL A 314 -9.56 21.13 -17.05
CA VAL A 314 -10.66 20.16 -17.19
C VAL A 314 -10.07 18.78 -17.26
N LYS A 315 -10.61 17.87 -16.47
CA LYS A 315 -10.22 16.44 -16.49
C LYS A 315 -11.46 15.56 -16.56
N THR A 316 -11.40 14.54 -17.38
CA THR A 316 -12.43 13.51 -17.45
C THR A 316 -11.78 12.15 -17.38
N THR A 317 -12.33 11.26 -16.56
CA THR A 317 -11.92 9.86 -16.54
C THR A 317 -13.13 8.97 -16.79
N ARG A 318 -12.93 7.91 -17.52
CA ARG A 318 -13.95 6.89 -17.79
C ARG A 318 -13.31 5.52 -17.65
N ARG A 319 -13.92 4.69 -16.83
CA ARG A 319 -13.54 3.28 -16.67
C ARG A 319 -14.74 2.42 -16.99
N ARG A 320 -14.52 1.43 -17.82
CA ARG A 320 -15.48 0.37 -18.14
C ARG A 320 -14.86 -0.96 -17.74
N THR A 321 -15.61 -1.77 -17.03
CA THR A 321 -15.19 -3.13 -16.67
C THR A 321 -16.33 -4.07 -17.03
N ASN A 322 -15.99 -5.13 -17.75
CA ASN A 322 -16.92 -6.20 -18.11
C ASN A 322 -16.34 -7.52 -17.64
N THR A 323 -17.08 -8.22 -16.76
CA THR A 323 -16.66 -9.50 -16.19
C THR A 323 -17.72 -10.56 -16.48
N GLY A 324 -17.29 -11.68 -17.05
CA GLY A 324 -18.12 -12.84 -17.30
C GLY A 324 -17.48 -14.10 -16.73
N THR A 325 -18.28 -14.95 -16.06
CA THR A 325 -17.82 -16.22 -15.49
C THR A 325 -18.51 -17.38 -16.19
N TYR A 326 -17.71 -18.30 -16.68
CA TYR A 326 -18.11 -19.52 -17.40
C TYR A 326 -17.79 -20.73 -16.53
N LYS A 327 -18.65 -21.75 -16.51
CA LYS A 327 -18.51 -22.94 -15.66
C LYS A 327 -18.77 -24.24 -16.42
N GLY A 328 -18.31 -25.37 -15.84
CA GLY A 328 -18.54 -26.70 -16.39
C GLY A 328 -17.57 -27.07 -17.49
N PHE A 329 -16.25 -26.98 -17.22
CA PHE A 329 -15.21 -27.42 -18.12
C PHE A 329 -14.85 -28.89 -17.89
N GLN A 330 -14.51 -29.62 -18.97
CA GLN A 330 -14.13 -31.02 -18.89
C GLN A 330 -12.61 -31.20 -18.64
N SER A 331 -11.80 -30.30 -19.10
CA SER A 331 -10.34 -30.35 -18.98
C SER A 331 -9.77 -28.94 -19.05
N ALA A 332 -8.62 -28.73 -18.43
CA ALA A 332 -7.86 -27.48 -18.53
C ALA A 332 -7.33 -27.19 -19.96
N GLU A 333 -7.17 -28.23 -20.80
CA GLU A 333 -6.78 -28.06 -22.20
C GLU A 333 -7.82 -27.31 -23.02
N PHE A 334 -9.08 -27.37 -22.60
CA PHE A 334 -10.23 -26.74 -23.23
C PHE A 334 -10.73 -25.57 -22.37
N SER A 335 -9.89 -24.59 -22.08
CA SER A 335 -10.20 -23.43 -21.22
C SER A 335 -10.73 -22.20 -21.97
N SER A 336 -11.36 -22.39 -23.16
CA SER A 336 -12.06 -21.32 -23.91
C SER A 336 -13.55 -21.28 -23.56
N PRO A 337 -14.21 -20.10 -23.57
CA PRO A 337 -15.63 -19.97 -23.28
C PRO A 337 -16.55 -20.93 -24.04
N GLU A 338 -16.19 -21.30 -25.26
CA GLU A 338 -16.98 -22.22 -26.11
C GLU A 338 -17.06 -23.65 -25.56
N PHE A 339 -16.11 -24.05 -24.67
CA PHE A 339 -16.10 -25.37 -24.02
C PHE A 339 -16.77 -25.36 -22.65
N ALA A 340 -17.28 -24.21 -22.21
CA ALA A 340 -18.03 -24.12 -20.98
C ALA A 340 -19.44 -24.68 -21.17
N ARG A 341 -19.93 -25.39 -20.16
CA ARG A 341 -21.32 -25.88 -20.17
C ARG A 341 -22.34 -24.77 -19.97
N SER A 342 -22.02 -23.78 -19.16
CA SER A 342 -22.92 -22.72 -18.77
C SER A 342 -22.23 -21.41 -18.43
N MET A 343 -23.01 -20.34 -18.47
CA MET A 343 -22.70 -19.04 -17.93
C MET A 343 -23.72 -18.73 -16.82
N PRO A 344 -23.46 -19.14 -15.55
CA PRO A 344 -24.48 -19.14 -14.51
C PRO A 344 -24.92 -17.75 -14.07
N TYR A 345 -24.09 -16.75 -14.30
CA TYR A 345 -24.37 -15.36 -13.94
C TYR A 345 -24.34 -14.46 -15.17
N LYS A 346 -25.21 -13.46 -15.19
CA LYS A 346 -25.13 -12.40 -16.21
C LYS A 346 -23.77 -11.71 -16.15
N PRO A 347 -23.20 -11.30 -17.31
CA PRO A 347 -21.98 -10.52 -17.29
C PRO A 347 -22.17 -9.25 -16.46
N ASN A 348 -21.23 -9.00 -15.55
CA ASN A 348 -21.22 -7.76 -14.78
C ASN A 348 -20.57 -6.66 -15.60
N PHE A 349 -21.34 -5.65 -15.95
CA PHE A 349 -20.86 -4.47 -16.66
C PHE A 349 -20.92 -3.26 -15.72
N GLN A 350 -19.77 -2.64 -15.49
CA GLN A 350 -19.66 -1.43 -14.69
C GLN A 350 -19.01 -0.31 -15.50
N GLU A 351 -19.65 0.84 -15.50
CA GLU A 351 -19.08 2.07 -16.06
C GLU A 351 -19.01 3.16 -14.97
N VAL A 352 -17.81 3.72 -14.80
CA VAL A 352 -17.57 4.82 -13.88
C VAL A 352 -16.99 5.99 -14.65
N GLN A 353 -17.62 7.15 -14.56
CA GLN A 353 -17.15 8.39 -15.17
C GLN A 353 -17.07 9.50 -14.12
N THR A 354 -15.91 10.18 -14.07
CA THR A 354 -15.71 11.35 -13.22
C THR A 354 -15.26 12.55 -14.06
N ARG A 355 -15.68 13.76 -13.66
CA ARG A 355 -15.31 15.01 -14.30
C ARG A 355 -14.88 16.01 -13.26
N LEU A 356 -13.78 16.69 -13.53
CA LEU A 356 -13.23 17.74 -12.68
C LEU A 356 -13.00 18.99 -13.52
N PHE A 357 -13.42 20.12 -12.98
CA PHE A 357 -13.16 21.45 -13.50
C PHE A 357 -12.40 22.24 -12.44
N GLY A 358 -11.37 22.98 -12.84
CA GLY A 358 -10.61 23.85 -11.96
C GLY A 358 -10.34 25.20 -12.63
N MET A 359 -10.49 26.28 -11.87
CA MET A 359 -10.03 27.61 -12.25
C MET A 359 -9.10 28.11 -11.15
N PHE A 360 -7.96 28.70 -11.54
CA PHE A 360 -6.99 29.17 -10.58
C PHE A 360 -6.38 30.50 -10.98
N ALA A 361 -5.98 31.28 -9.95
CA ALA A 361 -5.15 32.46 -10.08
C ALA A 361 -4.03 32.42 -9.04
N ARG A 362 -2.88 32.95 -9.37
CA ARG A 362 -1.69 33.02 -8.50
C ARG A 362 -0.95 34.35 -8.65
N LEU A 363 -0.38 34.76 -7.54
CA LEU A 363 0.53 35.89 -7.45
C LEU A 363 1.78 35.44 -6.67
N ASN A 364 2.95 35.60 -7.26
CA ASN A 364 4.22 35.53 -6.55
C ASN A 364 4.87 36.91 -6.70
N TYR A 365 5.24 37.50 -5.58
CA TYR A 365 5.85 38.81 -5.55
C TYR A 365 7.09 38.80 -4.67
N SER A 366 8.18 39.37 -5.14
CA SER A 366 9.34 39.59 -4.30
C SER A 366 9.83 41.03 -4.42
N TYR A 367 10.26 41.59 -3.30
CA TYR A 367 10.91 42.89 -3.24
C TYR A 367 12.33 42.73 -2.73
N GLN A 368 13.32 43.18 -3.55
CA GLN A 368 14.75 43.02 -3.31
C GLN A 368 15.18 41.54 -3.07
N ASP A 369 14.33 40.57 -3.42
CA ASP A 369 14.46 39.19 -3.05
C ASP A 369 14.57 38.95 -1.53
N ILE A 370 14.27 39.99 -0.72
CA ILE A 370 14.23 39.91 0.75
C ILE A 370 12.83 39.55 1.22
N TYR A 371 11.82 40.25 0.74
CA TYR A 371 10.43 40.07 1.10
C TYR A 371 9.73 39.25 0.03
N LEU A 372 9.14 38.15 0.42
CA LEU A 372 8.45 37.22 -0.49
C LEU A 372 6.99 37.15 -0.09
N LEU A 373 6.10 37.25 -1.08
CA LEU A 373 4.66 37.08 -0.93
C LEU A 373 4.17 36.11 -2.00
N ASP A 374 3.44 35.11 -1.57
CA ASP A 374 2.73 34.17 -2.42
C ASP A 374 1.24 34.23 -2.10
N ALA A 375 0.40 34.26 -3.12
CA ALA A 375 -1.04 34.14 -2.96
C ALA A 375 -1.63 33.27 -4.07
N SER A 376 -2.62 32.48 -3.73
CA SER A 376 -3.36 31.71 -4.72
C SER A 376 -4.84 31.60 -4.37
N LEU A 377 -5.66 31.57 -5.41
CA LEU A 377 -7.09 31.28 -5.36
C LEU A 377 -7.38 30.18 -6.37
N ARG A 378 -8.17 29.20 -5.98
CA ARG A 378 -8.63 28.13 -6.87
C ARG A 378 -10.09 27.81 -6.58
N ILE A 379 -10.85 27.56 -7.63
CA ILE A 379 -12.22 27.06 -7.57
C ILE A 379 -12.23 25.71 -8.26
N ASP A 380 -12.53 24.65 -7.51
CA ASP A 380 -12.67 23.31 -8.04
C ASP A 380 -14.13 22.88 -8.06
N GLY A 381 -14.53 22.19 -9.12
CA GLY A 381 -15.81 21.52 -9.28
C GLY A 381 -15.61 20.06 -9.62
N SER A 382 -16.33 19.15 -8.95
CA SER A 382 -16.30 17.72 -9.25
C SER A 382 -17.70 17.15 -9.41
N SER A 383 -17.85 16.24 -10.38
CA SER A 383 -19.09 15.50 -10.60
C SER A 383 -19.43 14.49 -9.50
N GLU A 384 -18.48 14.22 -8.59
CA GLU A 384 -18.65 13.25 -7.50
C GLU A 384 -19.47 13.80 -6.34
N PHE A 385 -19.54 15.12 -6.19
CA PHE A 385 -20.32 15.78 -5.14
C PHE A 385 -21.79 16.00 -5.50
N GLY A 386 -22.57 16.26 -4.47
CA GLY A 386 -23.99 16.59 -4.59
C GLY A 386 -24.22 17.80 -5.53
N SER A 387 -25.36 17.84 -6.21
CA SER A 387 -25.66 18.83 -7.25
C SER A 387 -25.47 20.26 -6.78
N ASP A 388 -25.79 20.55 -5.51
CA ASP A 388 -25.82 21.88 -4.94
C ASP A 388 -24.49 22.33 -4.34
N LYS A 389 -23.53 21.41 -4.18
CA LYS A 389 -22.23 21.64 -3.51
C LYS A 389 -21.02 21.20 -4.33
N ARG A 390 -21.16 21.12 -5.65
CA ARG A 390 -20.10 20.65 -6.57
C ARG A 390 -18.86 21.55 -6.58
N TYR A 391 -19.06 22.86 -6.43
CA TYR A 391 -17.99 23.85 -6.52
C TYR A 391 -17.56 24.32 -5.15
N ALA A 392 -16.23 24.41 -4.94
CA ALA A 392 -15.65 24.95 -3.73
C ALA A 392 -14.46 25.86 -4.03
N PRO A 393 -14.42 27.04 -3.41
CA PRO A 393 -13.23 27.87 -3.44
C PRO A 393 -12.21 27.41 -2.38
N PHE A 394 -10.92 27.50 -2.77
CA PHE A 394 -9.75 27.27 -1.94
C PHE A 394 -8.78 28.42 -2.13
N PHE A 395 -8.15 28.87 -1.05
CA PHE A 395 -7.17 29.94 -1.10
C PHE A 395 -5.93 29.57 -0.30
N SER A 396 -4.81 30.20 -0.66
CA SER A 396 -3.59 30.14 0.14
C SER A 396 -2.83 31.44 0.06
N GLY A 397 -2.10 31.75 1.12
CA GLY A 397 -1.17 32.86 1.19
C GLY A 397 0.08 32.50 1.98
N GLY A 398 1.22 32.98 1.55
CA GLY A 398 2.50 32.74 2.20
C GLY A 398 3.34 34.01 2.22
N LEU A 399 4.08 34.17 3.30
CA LEU A 399 5.08 35.22 3.47
C LEU A 399 6.44 34.57 3.73
N GLY A 400 7.49 35.16 3.15
CA GLY A 400 8.85 34.74 3.36
C GLY A 400 9.79 35.91 3.53
N LEU A 401 10.81 35.72 4.35
CA LEU A 401 11.88 36.70 4.57
C LEU A 401 13.23 36.04 4.37
N ASN A 402 14.01 36.49 3.39
CA ASN A 402 15.39 36.10 3.19
C ASN A 402 16.31 36.98 4.08
N ILE A 403 16.43 36.58 5.34
CA ILE A 403 17.14 37.35 6.37
C ILE A 403 18.63 37.53 6.02
N HIS A 404 19.23 36.52 5.39
CA HIS A 404 20.64 36.56 4.98
C HIS A 404 20.97 37.65 3.96
N LYS A 405 19.98 38.25 3.31
CA LYS A 405 20.17 39.38 2.34
C LYS A 405 20.13 40.75 2.98
N TYR A 406 19.89 40.87 4.29
CA TYR A 406 19.97 42.15 4.97
C TYR A 406 21.43 42.58 5.19
N ALA A 407 21.74 43.84 5.07
CA ALA A 407 23.08 44.38 5.23
C ALA A 407 23.72 44.10 6.58
N PHE A 408 22.93 43.95 7.67
CA PHE A 408 23.48 43.59 8.98
C PHE A 408 24.00 42.15 9.03
N MET A 409 23.52 41.25 8.15
CA MET A 409 23.95 39.86 8.06
C MET A 409 25.33 39.72 7.37
N GLU A 410 25.79 40.69 6.63
CA GLU A 410 27.13 40.70 6.01
C GLU A 410 28.25 40.52 7.04
N LYS A 411 28.00 40.87 8.29
CA LYS A 411 28.93 40.64 9.40
C LYS A 411 29.04 39.19 9.84
N TYR A 412 28.12 38.34 9.41
CA TYR A 412 28.01 36.95 9.80
C TYR A 412 28.26 36.00 8.63
N ASP A 413 29.50 36.10 8.05
CA ASP A 413 29.89 35.32 6.86
C ASP A 413 29.69 33.81 6.97
N PHE A 414 29.54 33.31 8.19
CA PHE A 414 29.26 31.90 8.41
C PHE A 414 27.80 31.51 8.10
N VAL A 415 26.87 32.48 8.01
CA VAL A 415 25.46 32.23 7.64
C VAL A 415 25.28 32.58 6.18
N ASN A 416 25.22 31.58 5.33
CA ASN A 416 25.08 31.75 3.88
C ASN A 416 23.62 31.85 3.42
N HIS A 417 22.73 31.21 4.14
CA HIS A 417 21.29 31.17 3.86
C HIS A 417 20.53 31.22 5.17
N LEU A 418 19.60 32.15 5.29
CA LEU A 418 18.62 32.18 6.37
C LEU A 418 17.33 32.76 5.83
N LYS A 419 16.34 31.89 5.72
CA LYS A 419 15.00 32.25 5.28
C LYS A 419 13.98 31.79 6.33
N VAL A 420 13.05 32.67 6.65
CA VAL A 420 11.89 32.35 7.50
C VAL A 420 10.65 32.47 6.64
N ARG A 421 9.75 31.50 6.78
CA ARG A 421 8.50 31.44 6.03
C ARG A 421 7.30 31.12 6.92
N GLY A 422 6.14 31.64 6.54
CA GLY A 422 4.87 31.26 7.13
C GLY A 422 3.81 31.20 6.05
N SER A 423 2.94 30.22 6.11
CA SER A 423 1.85 30.08 5.15
C SER A 423 0.54 29.65 5.81
N PHE A 424 -0.54 30.07 5.21
CA PHE A 424 -1.88 29.61 5.52
C PHE A 424 -2.61 29.29 4.23
N GLY A 425 -3.28 28.14 4.22
CA GLY A 425 -4.02 27.71 3.04
C GLY A 425 -5.16 26.76 3.36
N GLN A 426 -6.04 26.61 2.40
CA GLN A 426 -7.14 25.69 2.44
C GLN A 426 -7.06 24.74 1.25
N THR A 427 -7.18 23.43 1.52
CA THR A 427 -7.27 22.39 0.50
C THR A 427 -8.56 21.59 0.65
N GLY A 428 -9.06 21.05 -0.46
CA GLY A 428 -10.20 20.13 -0.46
C GLY A 428 -9.76 18.69 -0.70
N LYS A 429 -10.61 17.74 -0.34
CA LYS A 429 -10.40 16.31 -0.63
C LYS A 429 -11.70 15.66 -1.08
N VAL A 430 -11.59 14.76 -2.06
CA VAL A 430 -12.61 13.76 -2.41
C VAL A 430 -12.15 12.43 -1.83
N ASN A 431 -12.92 11.83 -0.95
CA ASN A 431 -12.56 10.58 -0.26
C ASN A 431 -13.76 9.63 -0.17
N PHE A 432 -14.45 9.44 -1.29
CA PHE A 432 -15.56 8.50 -1.40
C PHE A 432 -15.70 8.01 -2.84
N ALA A 433 -16.41 6.89 -2.99
CA ALA A 433 -16.64 6.29 -4.31
C ALA A 433 -17.49 7.22 -5.20
N PRO A 434 -17.24 7.27 -6.51
CA PRO A 434 -18.11 7.94 -7.46
C PRO A 434 -19.56 7.52 -7.31
N TYR A 435 -20.47 8.50 -7.53
CA TYR A 435 -21.94 8.35 -7.41
C TYR A 435 -22.48 8.23 -5.98
N ALA A 436 -21.67 8.22 -4.92
CA ALA A 436 -22.17 8.17 -3.54
C ALA A 436 -23.07 9.35 -3.15
N ALA A 437 -22.95 10.48 -3.86
CA ALA A 437 -23.79 11.66 -3.64
C ALA A 437 -25.14 11.63 -4.38
N VAL A 438 -25.33 10.69 -5.32
CA VAL A 438 -26.54 10.61 -6.14
C VAL A 438 -27.31 9.31 -5.86
N PRO A 439 -28.65 9.33 -5.95
CA PRO A 439 -29.44 8.11 -5.86
C PRO A 439 -29.06 7.17 -7.00
N THR A 440 -28.76 5.93 -6.68
CA THR A 440 -28.50 4.87 -7.67
C THR A 440 -29.59 3.80 -7.58
N HIS A 441 -29.91 3.23 -8.71
CA HIS A 441 -30.92 2.20 -8.84
C HIS A 441 -30.34 0.97 -9.51
N GLU A 442 -30.70 -0.18 -9.03
CA GLU A 442 -30.46 -1.47 -9.69
C GLU A 442 -31.78 -1.95 -10.30
N ILE A 443 -31.70 -2.39 -11.55
CA ILE A 443 -32.86 -2.94 -12.25
C ILE A 443 -32.81 -4.45 -12.07
N ASP A 444 -33.74 -4.97 -11.29
CA ASP A 444 -33.94 -6.41 -11.15
C ASP A 444 -34.86 -6.91 -12.26
N ILE A 445 -34.30 -7.66 -13.20
CA ILE A 445 -35.03 -8.21 -14.34
C ILE A 445 -35.59 -9.61 -14.05
N ASP A 446 -35.30 -10.20 -12.92
CA ASP A 446 -35.79 -11.51 -12.51
C ASP A 446 -37.07 -11.42 -11.68
N GLU A 447 -37.39 -10.21 -11.14
CA GLU A 447 -38.64 -9.92 -10.47
C GLU A 447 -39.63 -9.19 -11.38
N TRP A 448 -40.83 -9.73 -11.48
CA TRP A 448 -41.91 -9.20 -12.32
C TRP A 448 -42.96 -8.48 -11.48
N TYR A 449 -43.24 -7.26 -11.78
CA TYR A 449 -44.39 -6.53 -11.21
C TYR A 449 -45.55 -6.46 -12.21
N ILE A 450 -46.60 -7.17 -11.93
CA ILE A 450 -47.97 -7.27 -12.57
C ILE A 450 -48.03 -7.29 -14.12
N SER A 451 -47.24 -6.51 -14.86
CA SER A 451 -47.40 -6.43 -16.33
C SER A 451 -46.14 -6.02 -17.11
N GLY A 452 -44.96 -6.13 -16.50
CA GLY A 452 -43.73 -5.82 -17.20
C GLY A 452 -42.46 -6.22 -16.44
N PRO A 453 -41.37 -6.44 -17.14
CA PRO A 453 -40.09 -6.74 -16.52
C PRO A 453 -39.58 -5.48 -15.79
N ALA A 454 -39.00 -5.70 -14.65
CA ALA A 454 -38.17 -4.80 -13.87
C ALA A 454 -38.85 -4.09 -12.70
N SER A 455 -38.53 -4.58 -11.52
CA SER A 455 -38.49 -3.77 -10.33
C SER A 455 -37.22 -2.92 -10.38
N SER A 456 -37.29 -1.67 -9.96
CA SER A 456 -36.14 -0.81 -9.75
C SER A 456 -35.92 -0.65 -8.26
N LEU A 457 -34.89 -1.30 -7.74
CA LEU A 457 -34.50 -1.14 -6.34
C LEU A 457 -33.51 0.03 -6.22
N MET A 458 -33.85 1.01 -5.38
CA MET A 458 -32.90 2.08 -5.05
C MET A 458 -31.81 1.50 -4.13
N THR A 459 -30.57 1.44 -4.61
CA THR A 459 -29.44 0.85 -3.87
C THR A 459 -28.71 1.88 -3.02
N THR A 460 -28.76 3.17 -3.39
CA THR A 460 -28.15 4.26 -2.64
C THR A 460 -29.09 5.45 -2.58
N ARG A 461 -29.33 5.97 -1.39
CA ARG A 461 -30.18 7.17 -1.18
C ARG A 461 -29.57 8.43 -1.78
N GLY A 462 -28.23 8.52 -1.83
CA GLY A 462 -27.53 9.73 -2.23
C GLY A 462 -27.62 10.87 -1.21
N ASN A 463 -26.75 11.86 -1.35
CA ASN A 463 -26.77 13.07 -0.53
C ASN A 463 -26.45 14.30 -1.39
N ARG A 464 -27.46 15.09 -1.75
CA ARG A 464 -27.32 16.30 -2.58
C ARG A 464 -26.49 17.40 -1.90
N ASP A 465 -26.44 17.40 -0.57
CA ASP A 465 -25.69 18.36 0.24
C ASP A 465 -24.25 17.90 0.53
N LEU A 466 -23.84 16.74 0.00
CA LEU A 466 -22.49 16.25 0.17
C LEU A 466 -21.47 17.23 -0.43
N LYS A 467 -20.63 17.79 0.39
CA LYS A 467 -19.66 18.83 0.05
C LYS A 467 -18.23 18.38 0.30
N TRP A 468 -17.30 19.15 -0.20
CA TRP A 468 -15.87 18.96 -0.03
C TRP A 468 -15.46 18.89 1.45
N GLU A 469 -14.64 17.91 1.80
CA GLU A 469 -13.83 17.98 3.01
C GLU A 469 -12.85 19.15 2.86
N LYS A 470 -12.77 20.02 3.87
CA LYS A 470 -11.88 21.18 3.83
C LYS A 470 -10.84 21.11 4.95
N THR A 471 -9.57 21.12 4.56
CA THR A 471 -8.46 21.17 5.49
C THR A 471 -7.84 22.55 5.47
N ASN A 472 -7.87 23.24 6.60
CA ASN A 472 -7.11 24.45 6.84
C ASN A 472 -5.72 24.07 7.34
N LYS A 473 -4.72 24.56 6.64
CA LYS A 473 -3.31 24.29 6.91
C LYS A 473 -2.59 25.58 7.29
N PHE A 474 -1.89 25.56 8.41
CA PHE A 474 -1.00 26.62 8.85
C PHE A 474 0.39 26.02 9.01
N ASP A 475 1.39 26.66 8.41
CA ASP A 475 2.80 26.22 8.43
C ASP A 475 3.71 27.41 8.75
N VAL A 476 4.70 27.19 9.58
CA VAL A 476 5.79 28.14 9.86
C VAL A 476 7.10 27.35 9.84
N GLY A 477 8.09 27.90 9.13
CA GLY A 477 9.38 27.23 9.00
C GLY A 477 10.53 28.17 8.76
N PHE A 478 11.71 27.59 8.84
CA PHE A 478 12.95 28.29 8.46
C PHE A 478 13.90 27.37 7.71
N GLU A 479 14.73 27.96 6.88
CA GLU A 479 15.81 27.34 6.15
C GLU A 479 17.11 28.02 6.57
N LEU A 480 18.12 27.26 6.98
CA LEU A 480 19.40 27.73 7.48
C LEU A 480 20.53 27.01 6.76
N GLY A 481 21.39 27.76 6.09
CA GLY A 481 22.65 27.31 5.53
C GLY A 481 23.83 28.02 6.22
N VAL A 482 24.77 27.26 6.77
CA VAL A 482 25.91 27.79 7.50
C VAL A 482 27.22 27.21 6.98
N LEU A 483 28.34 27.94 7.25
CA LEU A 483 29.71 27.55 6.91
C LEU A 483 29.88 27.17 5.43
N ARG A 484 29.45 28.09 4.54
CA ARG A 484 29.43 27.88 3.08
C ARG A 484 28.63 26.65 2.65
N ASN A 485 27.45 26.48 3.28
CA ASN A 485 26.55 25.32 3.11
C ASN A 485 27.15 23.99 3.55
N LEU A 486 28.14 23.98 4.43
CA LEU A 486 28.61 22.76 5.10
C LEU A 486 27.46 22.09 5.83
N LEU A 487 26.57 22.88 6.46
CA LEU A 487 25.32 22.37 7.04
C LEU A 487 24.15 23.18 6.49
N TYR A 488 23.19 22.46 5.93
CA TYR A 488 21.88 22.97 5.56
C TYR A 488 20.82 22.31 6.43
N LEU A 489 19.96 23.11 7.05
CA LEU A 489 18.90 22.70 7.96
C LEU A 489 17.59 23.35 7.51
N GLU A 490 16.56 22.55 7.37
CA GLU A 490 15.18 22.99 7.17
C GLU A 490 14.31 22.50 8.32
N PHE A 491 13.48 23.38 8.85
CA PHE A 491 12.52 23.11 9.89
C PHE A 491 11.15 23.64 9.47
N SER A 492 10.11 22.85 9.67
CA SER A 492 8.72 23.23 9.50
C SER A 492 7.90 22.75 10.70
N TRP A 493 7.01 23.61 11.16
CA TRP A 493 5.98 23.27 12.11
C TRP A 493 4.63 23.55 11.46
N TYR A 494 3.69 22.60 11.56
CA TYR A 494 2.38 22.70 10.94
C TYR A 494 1.24 22.37 11.89
N ASN A 495 0.06 22.94 11.57
CA ASN A 495 -1.21 22.59 12.17
C ASN A 495 -2.27 22.55 11.06
N GLU A 496 -2.88 21.37 10.91
CA GLU A 496 -3.88 21.10 9.89
C GLU A 496 -5.19 20.70 10.56
N ILE A 497 -6.29 21.39 10.20
CA ILE A 497 -7.61 21.11 10.72
C ILE A 497 -8.55 20.76 9.57
N THR A 498 -8.94 19.48 9.51
CA THR A 498 -9.94 18.99 8.56
C THR A 498 -11.33 19.08 9.16
N ASN A 499 -12.20 19.78 8.45
CA ASN A 499 -13.61 19.97 8.81
C ASN A 499 -14.51 19.23 7.82
N GLY A 500 -15.60 18.65 8.31
CA GLY A 500 -16.59 17.97 7.49
C GLY A 500 -16.04 16.70 6.84
N LEU A 501 -15.37 15.85 7.61
CA LEU A 501 -14.98 14.50 7.17
C LEU A 501 -16.19 13.78 6.61
N ILE A 502 -16.01 13.11 5.46
CA ILE A 502 -17.07 12.34 4.82
C ILE A 502 -17.03 10.93 5.40
N THR A 503 -18.11 10.59 6.09
CA THR A 503 -18.29 9.29 6.74
C THR A 503 -19.65 8.70 6.39
N ASP A 504 -19.76 7.39 6.57
CA ASP A 504 -21.05 6.70 6.51
C ASP A 504 -21.87 7.02 7.77
N VAL A 505 -23.12 7.39 7.57
CA VAL A 505 -24.11 7.59 8.62
C VAL A 505 -25.06 6.41 8.58
N THR A 506 -25.18 5.68 9.68
CA THR A 506 -26.14 4.58 9.82
C THR A 506 -27.55 5.15 9.82
N LEU A 507 -28.44 4.53 9.06
CA LEU A 507 -29.84 4.89 8.96
C LEU A 507 -30.72 3.85 9.65
N PRO A 508 -31.88 4.24 10.23
CA PRO A 508 -32.87 3.29 10.70
C PRO A 508 -33.29 2.32 9.58
N SER A 509 -33.44 1.05 9.89
CA SER A 509 -33.81 -0.01 8.92
C SER A 509 -35.15 0.30 8.21
N SER A 510 -36.04 1.07 8.84
CA SER A 510 -37.29 1.55 8.25
C SER A 510 -37.10 2.43 7.01
N THR A 511 -35.90 2.97 6.77
CA THR A 511 -35.58 3.77 5.56
C THR A 511 -35.27 2.90 4.34
N GLY A 512 -35.07 1.60 4.52
CA GLY A 512 -34.61 0.67 3.47
C GLY A 512 -33.12 0.80 3.11
N PHE A 513 -32.36 1.66 3.80
CA PHE A 513 -30.92 1.86 3.58
C PHE A 513 -30.14 1.61 4.86
N ARG A 514 -28.95 1.03 4.74
CA ARG A 514 -28.04 0.83 5.89
C ARG A 514 -27.29 2.09 6.25
N THR A 515 -26.76 2.77 5.24
CA THR A 515 -25.92 3.97 5.43
C THR A 515 -26.12 4.98 4.31
N TYR A 516 -25.74 6.24 4.57
CA TYR A 516 -25.54 7.25 3.54
C TYR A 516 -24.31 8.11 3.87
N LYS A 517 -23.67 8.71 2.86
CA LYS A 517 -22.51 9.60 3.05
C LYS A 517 -22.91 10.99 3.54
N SER A 518 -22.23 11.47 4.60
CA SER A 518 -22.44 12.83 5.13
C SER A 518 -21.13 13.45 5.59
N ASN A 519 -21.08 14.80 5.56
CA ASN A 519 -19.93 15.56 6.06
C ASN A 519 -20.05 15.75 7.57
N MET A 520 -19.28 15.05 8.34
CA MET A 520 -19.34 15.06 9.80
C MET A 520 -17.93 14.94 10.40
N GLY A 521 -17.79 15.45 11.61
CA GLY A 521 -16.53 15.33 12.34
C GLY A 521 -15.50 16.41 12.04
N LYS A 522 -14.50 16.46 12.91
CA LYS A 522 -13.37 17.37 12.83
C LYS A 522 -12.13 16.68 13.37
N VAL A 523 -11.04 16.74 12.59
CA VAL A 523 -9.74 16.13 12.96
C VAL A 523 -8.65 17.17 12.84
N GLU A 524 -7.71 17.15 13.78
CA GLU A 524 -6.51 17.96 13.81
C GLU A 524 -5.28 17.10 13.62
N ASN A 525 -4.39 17.47 12.71
CA ASN A 525 -3.02 16.99 12.61
C ASN A 525 -2.08 18.12 12.95
N LYS A 526 -1.13 17.87 13.84
CA LYS A 526 -0.16 18.85 14.29
C LYS A 526 1.20 18.18 14.44
N GLY A 527 2.22 18.82 13.88
CA GLY A 527 3.54 18.21 13.91
C GLY A 527 4.66 19.17 13.52
N PHE A 528 5.85 18.59 13.43
CA PHE A 528 7.03 19.27 12.92
C PHE A 528 7.87 18.34 12.05
N GLU A 529 8.61 18.92 11.14
CA GLU A 529 9.54 18.24 10.26
C GLU A 529 10.90 18.92 10.32
N ILE A 530 11.94 18.11 10.37
CA ILE A 530 13.34 18.56 10.34
C ILE A 530 14.03 17.82 9.21
N GLN A 531 14.72 18.53 8.35
CA GLN A 531 15.60 17.96 7.33
C GLN A 531 16.97 18.59 7.44
N PHE A 532 18.02 17.80 7.40
CA PHE A 532 19.38 18.31 7.35
C PHE A 532 20.21 17.61 6.27
N ARG A 533 21.17 18.37 5.76
CA ARG A 533 22.23 17.88 4.87
C ARG A 533 23.52 18.56 5.27
N SER A 534 24.58 17.79 5.31
CA SER A 534 25.93 18.32 5.58
C SER A 534 26.94 17.76 4.58
N ASP A 535 27.57 18.64 3.83
CA ASP A 535 28.63 18.32 2.89
C ASP A 535 29.98 18.40 3.62
N LEU A 536 30.31 17.33 4.37
CA LEU A 536 31.42 17.26 5.31
C LEU A 536 32.78 17.46 4.64
N LEU A 537 32.93 16.99 3.41
CA LEU A 537 34.15 17.07 2.64
C LEU A 537 33.84 17.22 1.16
N SER A 538 34.41 18.23 0.51
CA SER A 538 34.29 18.43 -0.93
C SER A 538 35.63 18.90 -1.49
N THR A 539 36.37 17.94 -2.08
CA THR A 539 37.65 18.17 -2.74
C THR A 539 37.59 17.58 -4.17
N ALA A 540 38.65 17.71 -4.93
CA ALA A 540 38.72 17.13 -6.26
C ALA A 540 38.51 15.59 -6.24
N ASP A 541 39.12 14.89 -5.27
CA ASP A 541 39.08 13.44 -5.17
C ASP A 541 37.99 12.93 -4.25
N TRP A 542 37.60 13.69 -3.23
CA TRP A 542 36.70 13.27 -2.19
C TRP A 542 35.46 14.16 -2.10
N TYR A 543 34.29 13.51 -2.02
CA TYR A 543 33.06 14.12 -1.63
C TYR A 543 32.38 13.25 -0.57
N VAL A 544 32.03 13.83 0.57
CA VAL A 544 31.32 13.14 1.65
C VAL A 544 30.15 14.02 2.10
N ALA A 545 28.95 13.52 1.97
CA ALA A 545 27.74 14.16 2.46
C ALA A 545 26.95 13.22 3.35
N VAL A 546 26.41 13.75 4.44
CA VAL A 546 25.44 13.08 5.29
C VAL A 546 24.12 13.83 5.21
N PHE A 547 23.04 13.09 5.28
CA PHE A 547 21.69 13.66 5.25
C PHE A 547 20.76 12.91 6.19
N GLY A 548 19.71 13.57 6.62
CA GLY A 548 18.66 12.94 7.40
C GLY A 548 17.44 13.82 7.54
N ASN A 549 16.34 13.21 7.89
CA ASN A 549 15.09 13.90 8.20
C ASN A 549 14.39 13.23 9.38
N LEU A 550 13.58 14.00 10.08
CA LEU A 550 12.69 13.53 11.15
C LEU A 550 11.34 14.22 10.96
N ALA A 551 10.28 13.44 10.97
CA ALA A 551 8.91 13.92 11.02
C ALA A 551 8.22 13.42 12.30
N HIS A 552 7.52 14.31 12.96
CA HIS A 552 6.63 14.03 14.09
C HIS A 552 5.24 14.54 13.77
N ASN A 553 4.22 13.71 13.99
CA ASN A 553 2.83 14.09 13.81
C ASN A 553 1.98 13.58 14.99
N THR A 554 1.03 14.39 15.41
CA THR A 554 -0.04 13.99 16.32
C THR A 554 -1.37 14.19 15.63
N ASN A 555 -2.22 13.17 15.67
CA ASN A 555 -3.57 13.20 15.13
C ASN A 555 -4.58 13.21 16.27
N LYS A 556 -5.61 14.07 16.21
CA LYS A 556 -6.66 14.13 17.23
C LYS A 556 -8.04 14.38 16.63
N ILE A 557 -9.00 13.58 17.06
CA ILE A 557 -10.41 13.80 16.79
C ILE A 557 -10.87 14.95 17.68
N LYS A 558 -11.24 16.10 17.09
CA LYS A 558 -11.73 17.27 17.85
C LYS A 558 -13.23 17.24 18.07
N LYS A 559 -13.96 16.61 17.16
CA LYS A 559 -15.40 16.46 17.24
C LYS A 559 -15.81 15.17 16.53
N ILE A 560 -16.51 14.33 17.28
CA ILE A 560 -17.11 13.11 16.74
C ILE A 560 -18.49 13.42 16.17
N SER A 561 -18.86 12.75 15.09
CA SER A 561 -20.20 12.79 14.53
C SER A 561 -21.14 11.77 15.19
N ASP A 562 -22.44 11.98 15.07
CA ASP A 562 -23.42 10.99 15.56
C ASP A 562 -23.32 9.66 14.80
N ALA A 563 -22.86 9.70 13.54
CA ALA A 563 -22.55 8.51 12.76
C ALA A 563 -21.39 7.71 13.35
N LEU A 564 -20.32 8.38 13.75
CA LEU A 564 -19.19 7.71 14.40
C LEU A 564 -19.53 7.18 15.79
N LYS A 565 -20.46 7.83 16.52
CA LYS A 565 -21.01 7.29 17.76
C LYS A 565 -21.79 6.00 17.48
N ALA A 566 -22.72 6.03 16.52
CA ALA A 566 -23.48 4.85 16.11
C ALA A 566 -22.56 3.70 15.62
N TYR A 567 -21.46 4.02 14.95
CA TYR A 567 -20.45 3.04 14.59
C TYR A 567 -19.80 2.42 15.84
N ASN A 568 -19.42 3.24 16.83
CA ASN A 568 -18.88 2.72 18.09
C ASN A 568 -19.88 1.83 18.83
N ASP A 569 -21.17 2.19 18.80
CA ASP A 569 -22.24 1.40 19.40
C ASP A 569 -22.39 0.05 18.67
N ALA A 570 -22.33 0.05 17.33
CA ALA A 570 -22.35 -1.18 16.53
C ALA A 570 -21.12 -2.07 16.80
N VAL A 571 -19.93 -1.49 17.03
CA VAL A 571 -18.73 -2.23 17.44
C VAL A 571 -18.94 -2.87 18.81
N ASN A 572 -19.53 -2.14 19.76
CA ASN A 572 -19.83 -2.70 21.08
C ASN A 572 -20.85 -3.85 20.98
N GLU A 573 -21.90 -3.68 20.18
CA GLU A 573 -22.91 -4.70 19.94
C GLU A 573 -22.31 -5.95 19.28
N TYR A 574 -21.40 -5.78 18.30
CA TYR A 574 -20.71 -6.89 17.67
C TYR A 574 -19.93 -7.75 18.65
N TYR A 575 -19.22 -7.14 19.61
CA TYR A 575 -18.50 -7.88 20.64
C TYR A 575 -19.40 -8.46 21.74
N ASN A 576 -20.60 -7.87 21.94
CA ASN A 576 -21.55 -8.34 22.93
C ASN A 576 -22.53 -9.42 22.39
N GLN A 577 -22.43 -9.77 21.10
CA GLN A 577 -23.24 -10.84 20.55
C GLN A 577 -22.95 -12.15 21.30
N GLU A 578 -23.99 -12.70 21.93
CA GLU A 578 -23.90 -14.03 22.49
C GLU A 578 -23.61 -15.02 21.35
N ILE A 579 -22.54 -15.77 21.49
CA ILE A 579 -22.13 -16.78 20.54
C ILE A 579 -23.06 -17.98 20.77
N GLU A 580 -24.18 -18.03 20.02
CA GLU A 580 -25.20 -19.10 20.17
C GLU A 580 -24.73 -20.43 19.61
N SER A 581 -23.68 -20.48 18.77
CA SER A 581 -23.18 -21.70 18.16
C SER A 581 -21.69 -21.93 18.41
N LEU A 582 -21.29 -23.19 18.57
CA LEU A 582 -19.89 -23.61 18.68
C LEU A 582 -19.05 -23.20 17.45
N TRP A 583 -19.70 -22.99 16.29
CA TRP A 583 -19.08 -22.57 15.04
C TRP A 583 -18.70 -21.08 15.01
N ASP A 584 -19.43 -20.25 15.78
CA ASP A 584 -19.14 -18.81 15.86
C ASP A 584 -17.95 -18.49 16.79
N LYS A 585 -17.61 -19.38 17.71
CA LYS A 585 -16.43 -19.23 18.61
C LYS A 585 -15.11 -19.15 17.84
N ASP A 586 -15.09 -19.69 16.65
CA ASP A 586 -13.94 -19.70 15.74
C ASP A 586 -13.87 -18.48 14.81
N ASN A 587 -14.77 -17.50 14.99
CA ASN A 587 -14.72 -16.29 14.18
C ASN A 587 -13.43 -15.49 14.48
N PRO A 588 -12.45 -15.47 13.56
CA PRO A 588 -11.18 -14.80 13.81
C PRO A 588 -11.31 -13.28 13.98
N ASN A 589 -12.46 -12.73 13.62
CA ASN A 589 -12.71 -11.28 13.75
C ASN A 589 -12.99 -10.88 15.20
N LEU A 590 -13.41 -11.79 16.08
CA LEU A 590 -13.61 -11.49 17.50
C LEU A 590 -12.28 -11.19 18.22
N ASN A 591 -11.18 -11.74 17.75
CA ASN A 591 -9.85 -11.51 18.29
C ASN A 591 -9.19 -10.21 17.81
N ARG A 592 -9.76 -9.58 16.80
CA ARG A 592 -9.18 -8.40 16.17
C ARG A 592 -9.63 -7.12 16.85
N VAL A 593 -8.69 -6.20 17.01
CA VAL A 593 -8.99 -4.86 17.53
C VAL A 593 -9.71 -4.05 16.47
N MET A 594 -11.01 -3.86 16.64
CA MET A 594 -11.79 -2.97 15.79
C MET A 594 -11.50 -1.50 16.13
N THR A 595 -11.53 -0.65 15.12
CA THR A 595 -11.37 0.79 15.30
C THR A 595 -12.59 1.36 16.04
N LYS A 596 -12.36 2.23 17.00
CA LYS A 596 -13.38 3.08 17.65
C LYS A 596 -12.92 4.53 17.59
N TYR A 597 -13.84 5.46 17.78
CA TYR A 597 -13.55 6.88 17.67
C TYR A 597 -14.00 7.62 18.92
N GLU A 598 -13.07 8.25 19.61
CA GLU A 598 -13.35 9.10 20.79
C GLU A 598 -12.74 10.48 20.61
N GLU A 599 -13.42 11.52 21.11
CA GLU A 599 -12.87 12.87 21.10
C GLU A 599 -11.59 12.97 21.92
N GLY A 600 -10.59 13.63 21.37
CA GLY A 600 -9.26 13.76 21.97
C GLY A 600 -8.30 12.61 21.65
N GLN A 601 -8.78 11.50 21.08
CA GLN A 601 -7.97 10.37 20.67
C GLN A 601 -7.56 10.47 19.17
N SER A 602 -6.60 9.64 18.77
CA SER A 602 -6.15 9.51 17.39
C SER A 602 -7.10 8.65 16.56
N LEU A 603 -7.10 8.85 15.23
CA LEU A 603 -7.77 7.95 14.29
C LEU A 603 -7.12 6.55 14.20
N SER A 604 -5.86 6.42 14.63
CA SER A 604 -5.10 5.16 14.66
C SER A 604 -5.06 4.51 16.06
N ALA A 605 -5.79 5.08 17.01
CA ALA A 605 -5.90 4.54 18.36
C ALA A 605 -6.56 3.15 18.36
N LYS A 606 -5.98 2.23 19.10
CA LYS A 606 -6.50 0.87 19.29
C LYS A 606 -7.27 0.78 20.61
N TYR A 607 -8.39 0.07 20.58
CA TYR A 607 -9.29 -0.04 21.72
C TYR A 607 -9.39 -1.49 22.19
N GLY A 608 -9.31 -1.68 23.50
CA GLY A 608 -9.45 -2.97 24.18
C GLY A 608 -9.52 -2.76 25.68
N LEU A 609 -9.62 -3.82 26.45
CA LEU A 609 -9.54 -3.77 27.89
C LEU A 609 -8.08 -3.66 28.35
N LYS A 610 -7.86 -2.90 29.42
CA LYS A 610 -6.56 -2.92 30.09
C LYS A 610 -6.41 -4.24 30.82
N SER A 611 -5.34 -4.97 30.55
CA SER A 611 -5.02 -6.23 31.18
C SER A 611 -3.97 -6.06 32.28
N LEU A 612 -4.11 -6.79 33.37
CA LEU A 612 -3.07 -7.00 34.38
C LEU A 612 -2.20 -8.23 34.09
N GLY A 613 -2.53 -8.96 33.00
CA GLY A 613 -1.87 -10.20 32.65
C GLY A 613 -2.66 -11.43 33.12
N ILE A 614 -2.01 -12.58 33.06
CA ILE A 614 -2.57 -13.85 33.48
C ILE A 614 -2.44 -13.97 35.00
N ASP A 615 -3.54 -14.27 35.71
CA ASP A 615 -3.55 -14.50 37.13
C ASP A 615 -2.78 -15.79 37.47
N PRO A 616 -1.69 -15.69 38.26
CA PRO A 616 -0.95 -16.88 38.69
C PRO A 616 -1.78 -17.90 39.46
N ALA A 617 -2.90 -17.48 40.06
CA ALA A 617 -3.73 -18.35 40.87
C ALA A 617 -4.57 -19.32 40.05
N ASN A 618 -5.07 -18.92 38.88
CA ASN A 618 -6.03 -19.70 38.11
C ASN A 618 -5.78 -19.75 36.61
N GLY A 619 -4.80 -19.01 36.09
CA GLY A 619 -4.49 -18.97 34.66
C GLY A 619 -5.40 -18.11 33.77
N GLN A 620 -6.38 -17.42 34.39
CA GLN A 620 -7.29 -16.54 33.66
C GLN A 620 -6.70 -15.13 33.47
N GLU A 621 -7.12 -14.41 32.45
CA GLU A 621 -6.73 -13.02 32.27
C GLU A 621 -7.54 -12.09 33.17
N LEU A 622 -6.84 -11.15 33.81
CA LEU A 622 -7.44 -10.13 34.67
C LEU A 622 -7.55 -8.81 33.93
N TYR A 623 -8.75 -8.26 33.88
CA TYR A 623 -9.05 -6.97 33.27
C TYR A 623 -9.27 -5.88 34.30
N VAL A 624 -8.97 -4.63 33.89
CA VAL A 624 -9.23 -3.43 34.71
C VAL A 624 -10.23 -2.56 33.96
N TYR A 625 -11.42 -2.37 34.56
CA TYR A 625 -12.47 -1.52 33.99
C TYR A 625 -12.13 -0.03 34.10
N ARG A 626 -12.95 0.83 33.49
CA ARG A 626 -12.74 2.29 33.49
C ARG A 626 -12.79 2.90 34.88
N ASP A 627 -13.58 2.34 35.77
CA ASP A 627 -13.72 2.76 37.19
C ASP A 627 -12.60 2.22 38.11
N GLY A 628 -11.70 1.37 37.56
CA GLY A 628 -10.62 0.74 38.32
C GLY A 628 -10.97 -0.63 38.92
N THR A 629 -12.19 -1.10 38.77
CA THR A 629 -12.61 -2.44 39.21
C THR A 629 -11.85 -3.53 38.42
N VAL A 630 -11.50 -4.62 39.05
CA VAL A 630 -10.82 -5.77 38.45
C VAL A 630 -11.81 -6.91 38.29
N SER A 631 -11.82 -7.54 37.11
CA SER A 631 -12.70 -8.66 36.78
C SER A 631 -12.00 -9.63 35.83
N TYR A 632 -12.49 -10.86 35.78
CA TYR A 632 -12.17 -11.85 34.74
C TYR A 632 -13.08 -11.71 33.50
N ASP A 633 -14.20 -11.01 33.62
CA ASP A 633 -15.14 -10.83 32.53
C ASP A 633 -14.66 -9.72 31.56
N TRP A 634 -14.65 -10.02 30.27
CA TRP A 634 -14.38 -9.05 29.24
C TRP A 634 -15.70 -8.39 28.80
N ILE A 635 -15.76 -7.05 28.86
CA ILE A 635 -16.97 -6.27 28.55
C ILE A 635 -16.63 -5.18 27.51
N ALA A 636 -17.27 -5.21 26.35
CA ALA A 636 -16.99 -4.29 25.23
C ALA A 636 -17.17 -2.80 25.58
N THR A 637 -18.11 -2.46 26.48
CA THR A 637 -18.35 -1.07 26.90
C THR A 637 -17.21 -0.50 27.78
N GLU A 638 -16.41 -1.38 28.37
CA GLU A 638 -15.24 -1.01 29.18
C GLU A 638 -13.96 -0.80 28.36
N MET A 639 -14.01 -1.08 27.04
CA MET A 639 -12.87 -0.81 26.14
C MET A 639 -12.44 0.64 26.23
N ARG A 640 -11.13 0.85 26.23
CA ARG A 640 -10.48 2.17 26.21
C ARG A 640 -9.30 2.14 25.25
N ASN A 641 -8.73 3.29 24.96
CA ASN A 641 -7.48 3.37 24.21
C ASN A 641 -6.38 2.59 24.95
N ILE A 642 -5.84 1.55 24.31
CA ILE A 642 -4.75 0.69 24.82
C ILE A 642 -3.42 0.96 24.11
N GLY A 643 -3.40 1.80 23.06
CA GLY A 643 -2.21 2.20 22.33
C GLY A 643 -2.55 2.93 21.03
N ASP A 644 -1.54 3.48 20.37
CA ASP A 644 -1.66 4.20 19.11
C ASP A 644 -0.61 3.70 18.12
N GLU A 645 -1.06 3.27 16.94
CA GLU A 645 -0.14 2.83 15.88
C GLU A 645 0.68 3.97 15.29
N MET A 646 0.27 5.23 15.49
CA MET A 646 1.01 6.38 14.98
C MET A 646 2.38 6.48 15.66
N PRO A 647 3.48 6.40 14.90
CA PRO A 647 4.81 6.53 15.48
C PRO A 647 5.02 7.96 15.98
N TRP A 648 5.75 8.10 17.08
CA TRP A 648 6.17 9.42 17.56
C TRP A 648 7.08 10.10 16.55
N GLY A 649 7.99 9.36 15.93
CA GLY A 649 8.90 9.89 14.92
C GLY A 649 9.19 8.89 13.81
N THR A 650 9.24 9.40 12.58
CA THR A 650 9.65 8.68 11.38
C THR A 650 10.68 9.48 10.62
N GLY A 651 11.56 8.80 9.92
CA GLY A 651 12.52 9.50 9.09
C GLY A 651 13.52 8.59 8.40
N SER A 652 14.49 9.25 7.79
CA SER A 652 15.59 8.59 7.11
C SER A 652 16.91 9.29 7.42
N PHE A 653 18.01 8.55 7.32
CA PHE A 653 19.34 9.11 7.30
C PHE A 653 20.25 8.30 6.38
N GLY A 654 21.31 8.92 5.91
CA GLY A 654 22.21 8.25 4.98
C GLY A 654 23.50 9.01 4.72
N VAL A 655 24.35 8.37 3.93
CA VAL A 655 25.67 8.88 3.55
C VAL A 655 25.85 8.73 2.05
N ASN A 656 26.34 9.77 1.42
CA ASN A 656 26.85 9.75 0.05
C ASN A 656 28.35 10.03 0.09
N LEU A 657 29.13 9.15 -0.52
CA LEU A 657 30.57 9.25 -0.60
C LEU A 657 30.99 9.09 -2.06
N ARG A 658 31.92 9.91 -2.50
CA ARG A 658 32.64 9.76 -3.76
C ARG A 658 34.13 9.84 -3.48
N TRP A 659 34.85 8.85 -3.94
CA TRP A 659 36.32 8.83 -3.98
C TRP A 659 36.77 8.61 -5.41
N LYS A 660 37.30 9.67 -6.03
CA LYS A 660 37.64 9.66 -7.47
C LYS A 660 36.46 9.17 -8.30
N ASN A 661 36.61 7.99 -8.91
CA ASN A 661 35.62 7.38 -9.77
C ASN A 661 34.70 6.38 -9.03
N ILE A 662 34.89 6.18 -7.72
CA ILE A 662 34.05 5.30 -6.91
C ILE A 662 33.02 6.13 -6.18
N THR A 663 31.77 5.69 -6.26
CA THR A 663 30.66 6.27 -5.50
C THR A 663 30.09 5.22 -4.55
N PHE A 664 29.72 5.65 -3.35
CA PHE A 664 29.02 4.86 -2.37
C PHE A 664 27.84 5.68 -1.83
N SER A 665 26.67 5.07 -1.79
CA SER A 665 25.49 5.67 -1.22
C SER A 665 24.77 4.64 -0.36
N THR A 666 24.32 5.06 0.82
CA THR A 666 23.51 4.20 1.68
C THR A 666 22.47 5.02 2.43
N SER A 667 21.29 4.40 2.66
CA SER A 667 20.20 5.01 3.41
C SER A 667 19.54 4.04 4.37
N PHE A 668 19.11 4.58 5.50
CA PHE A 668 18.37 3.88 6.54
C PHE A 668 17.04 4.57 6.74
N LEU A 669 15.99 3.79 7.00
CA LEU A 669 14.67 4.26 7.43
C LEU A 669 14.49 3.90 8.90
N TYR A 670 13.90 4.80 9.65
CA TYR A 670 13.57 4.55 11.05
C TYR A 670 12.16 5.03 11.40
N GLU A 671 11.57 4.31 12.33
CA GLU A 671 10.26 4.59 12.91
C GLU A 671 10.31 4.20 14.39
N PHE A 672 9.83 5.06 15.27
CA PHE A 672 9.85 4.77 16.70
C PHE A 672 8.70 5.44 17.44
N GLY A 673 8.33 4.84 18.56
CA GLY A 673 7.36 5.38 19.47
C GLY A 673 5.89 5.14 19.11
N GLY A 674 5.60 4.34 18.09
CA GLY A 674 4.26 3.80 17.83
C GLY A 674 4.02 2.50 18.58
N ASP A 675 2.77 2.10 18.70
CA ASP A 675 2.37 0.83 19.25
C ASP A 675 1.90 -0.10 18.12
N PHE A 676 2.02 -1.39 18.32
CA PHE A 676 1.58 -2.41 17.39
C PHE A 676 0.80 -3.49 18.13
N TYR A 677 -0.43 -3.75 17.69
CA TYR A 677 -1.22 -4.85 18.20
C TYR A 677 -0.80 -6.14 17.51
N ASN A 678 -0.15 -7.05 18.23
CA ASN A 678 0.49 -8.21 17.64
C ASN A 678 -0.47 -9.39 17.52
N GLU A 679 -1.25 -9.40 16.43
CA GLU A 679 -2.19 -10.49 16.11
C GLU A 679 -1.48 -11.84 15.95
N THR A 680 -0.20 -11.90 15.57
CA THR A 680 0.57 -13.15 15.50
C THR A 680 0.66 -13.83 16.87
N LEU A 681 0.74 -13.06 17.97
CA LEU A 681 0.77 -13.62 19.30
C LEU A 681 -0.60 -14.19 19.72
N ILE A 682 -1.66 -13.71 19.15
CA ILE A 682 -3.00 -14.26 19.36
C ILE A 682 -3.19 -15.49 18.46
N ASP A 683 -3.11 -15.35 17.15
CA ASP A 683 -3.50 -16.36 16.18
C ASP A 683 -2.52 -17.56 16.10
N LYS A 684 -1.23 -17.31 16.38
CA LYS A 684 -0.17 -18.32 16.24
C LYS A 684 0.45 -18.76 17.55
N VAL A 685 0.12 -18.07 18.65
CA VAL A 685 0.66 -18.38 19.98
C VAL A 685 -0.46 -18.70 20.96
N GLU A 686 -1.25 -17.74 21.42
CA GLU A 686 -2.22 -17.96 22.50
C GLU A 686 -3.44 -18.78 22.09
N ASN A 687 -4.17 -18.31 21.06
CA ASN A 687 -5.34 -19.01 20.48
C ASN A 687 -4.95 -19.81 19.26
N ALA A 688 -3.71 -20.28 19.21
CA ALA A 688 -3.23 -21.04 18.08
C ALA A 688 -4.11 -22.29 17.91
N LYS A 689 -4.72 -22.45 16.72
CA LYS A 689 -5.48 -23.66 16.34
C LYS A 689 -4.50 -24.83 16.17
N ILE A 690 -4.00 -25.34 17.31
CA ILE A 690 -2.94 -26.36 17.33
C ILE A 690 -3.39 -27.65 16.64
N GLU A 691 -4.68 -27.97 16.69
CA GLU A 691 -5.21 -29.15 16.01
C GLU A 691 -5.18 -29.04 14.48
N GLU A 692 -5.34 -27.82 13.93
CA GLU A 692 -5.56 -27.61 12.51
C GLU A 692 -4.31 -27.14 11.77
N TYR A 693 -3.53 -26.23 12.41
CA TYR A 693 -2.47 -25.49 11.75
C TYR A 693 -1.11 -25.64 12.40
N ASN A 694 -0.06 -25.38 11.63
CA ASN A 694 1.25 -25.13 12.20
C ASN A 694 1.27 -23.77 12.92
N VAL A 695 1.98 -23.70 14.02
CA VAL A 695 1.97 -22.57 14.95
C VAL A 695 3.37 -22.06 15.24
N ASP A 696 3.46 -20.89 15.84
CA ASP A 696 4.73 -20.29 16.25
C ASP A 696 5.34 -21.09 17.41
N ARG A 697 6.67 -21.24 17.45
CA ARG A 697 7.41 -21.95 18.52
C ARG A 697 7.16 -21.34 19.89
N ARG A 698 6.82 -20.04 19.97
CA ARG A 698 6.46 -19.36 21.22
C ARG A 698 5.19 -19.92 21.87
N ALA A 699 4.34 -20.64 21.10
CA ALA A 699 3.13 -21.25 21.64
C ALA A 699 3.39 -22.25 22.80
N MET A 700 4.60 -22.78 22.92
CA MET A 700 5.01 -23.68 24.01
C MET A 700 5.71 -22.96 25.16
N SER A 701 5.99 -21.67 25.04
CA SER A 701 6.71 -20.89 26.06
C SER A 701 5.76 -19.96 26.82
N GLU A 702 6.12 -19.62 28.06
CA GLU A 702 5.41 -18.65 28.87
C GLU A 702 3.90 -18.93 29.03
N ARG A 703 3.54 -20.22 29.08
CA ARG A 703 2.17 -20.71 29.31
C ARG A 703 1.96 -21.01 30.78
N TRP A 704 0.78 -20.64 31.29
CA TRP A 704 0.33 -21.06 32.64
C TRP A 704 0.10 -22.58 32.68
N LYS A 705 0.57 -23.24 33.70
CA LYS A 705 0.44 -24.69 33.89
C LYS A 705 -0.01 -25.07 35.31
N LYS A 706 0.30 -24.24 36.29
CA LYS A 706 -0.01 -24.50 37.70
C LYS A 706 -0.05 -23.21 38.48
N PHE A 707 -0.70 -23.28 39.64
CA PHE A 707 -0.73 -22.21 40.63
C PHE A 707 0.67 -21.63 40.89
N GLY A 708 0.77 -20.32 40.86
CA GLY A 708 2.01 -19.55 41.08
C GLY A 708 2.82 -19.24 39.82
N ASP A 709 2.46 -19.75 38.64
CA ASP A 709 3.16 -19.44 37.36
C ASP A 709 2.86 -17.99 36.95
N VAL A 710 3.89 -17.16 36.88
CA VAL A 710 3.84 -15.79 36.34
C VAL A 710 4.26 -15.82 34.91
N VAL A 711 3.32 -15.71 34.00
CA VAL A 711 3.50 -15.98 32.56
C VAL A 711 2.69 -15.02 31.71
N MET A 712 2.99 -14.98 30.40
CA MET A 712 2.31 -14.09 29.44
C MET A 712 1.02 -14.71 28.87
N TYR A 713 0.94 -16.03 28.74
CA TYR A 713 -0.14 -16.71 28.00
C TYR A 713 -0.94 -17.64 28.93
N LYS A 714 -2.23 -17.81 28.61
CA LYS A 714 -3.14 -18.77 29.21
C LYS A 714 -2.60 -20.21 29.11
N ASP A 715 -3.25 -21.16 29.79
CA ASP A 715 -2.94 -22.59 29.61
C ASP A 715 -3.09 -22.97 28.12
N ILE A 716 -2.19 -23.78 27.61
CA ILE A 716 -2.26 -24.31 26.27
C ILE A 716 -3.47 -25.21 26.03
N LYS A 717 -4.01 -25.82 27.12
CA LYS A 717 -5.23 -26.63 27.11
C LYS A 717 -6.49 -25.78 27.03
N ASP A 718 -6.43 -24.49 27.43
CA ASP A 718 -7.55 -23.56 27.34
C ASP A 718 -7.65 -22.99 25.91
N ASN A 719 -8.04 -23.85 24.99
CA ASN A 719 -8.17 -23.54 23.56
C ASN A 719 -9.64 -23.27 23.15
N THR A 720 -10.55 -23.22 24.15
CA THR A 720 -12.00 -23.12 23.93
C THR A 720 -12.52 -21.69 23.89
N GLN A 721 -11.72 -20.71 24.33
CA GLN A 721 -12.11 -19.31 24.38
C GLN A 721 -11.20 -18.46 23.52
N THR A 722 -11.78 -17.63 22.66
CA THR A 722 -11.06 -16.59 21.93
C THR A 722 -10.51 -15.57 22.91
N THR A 723 -9.34 -15.02 22.59
CA THR A 723 -8.79 -13.90 23.33
C THR A 723 -9.32 -12.59 22.75
N ASP A 724 -10.16 -11.93 23.53
CA ASP A 724 -10.71 -10.63 23.15
C ASP A 724 -9.65 -9.52 23.14
N PRO A 725 -9.91 -8.35 22.51
CA PRO A 725 -8.97 -7.25 22.45
C PRO A 725 -8.51 -6.75 23.81
N THR A 726 -7.21 -6.86 24.07
CA THR A 726 -6.59 -6.51 25.37
C THR A 726 -5.23 -5.85 25.21
N SER A 727 -4.83 -5.03 26.17
CA SER A 727 -3.53 -4.37 26.16
C SER A 727 -2.32 -5.32 26.27
N ARG A 728 -2.54 -6.60 26.58
CA ARG A 728 -1.47 -7.61 26.74
C ARG A 728 -0.70 -7.86 25.43
N PHE A 729 -1.35 -7.72 24.28
CA PHE A 729 -0.76 -7.91 22.95
C PHE A 729 -0.30 -6.60 22.29
N MET A 730 -0.46 -5.48 22.97
CA MET A 730 0.06 -4.20 22.53
C MET A 730 1.55 -4.11 22.80
N GLN A 731 2.34 -3.92 21.76
CA GLN A 731 3.80 -3.88 21.83
C GLN A 731 4.33 -2.58 21.25
N ARG A 732 5.36 -2.01 21.89
CA ARG A 732 6.05 -0.84 21.34
C ARG A 732 6.80 -1.22 20.07
N ASN A 733 6.47 -0.56 18.96
CA ASN A 733 7.06 -0.81 17.65
C ASN A 733 8.13 0.24 17.34
N ASN A 734 9.39 -0.18 17.42
CA ASN A 734 10.51 0.60 16.93
C ASN A 734 11.18 -0.18 15.80
N VAL A 735 11.39 0.48 14.68
CA VAL A 735 11.90 -0.14 13.45
C VAL A 735 13.11 0.63 12.96
N LEU A 736 14.15 -0.10 12.57
CA LEU A 736 15.28 0.39 11.80
C LEU A 736 15.49 -0.52 10.60
N SER A 737 15.41 0.03 9.40
CA SER A 737 15.58 -0.72 8.16
C SER A 737 16.78 -0.18 7.37
N TRP A 738 17.64 -1.05 6.91
CA TRP A 738 18.64 -0.69 5.92
C TRP A 738 18.00 -0.71 4.54
N ASN A 739 17.57 0.48 4.11
CA ASN A 739 16.73 0.64 2.93
C ASN A 739 17.48 0.41 1.61
N SER A 740 18.68 1.00 1.49
CA SER A 740 19.46 0.86 0.26
C SER A 740 20.96 1.00 0.51
N MET A 741 21.75 0.33 -0.32
CA MET A 741 23.17 0.51 -0.46
C MET A 741 23.55 0.36 -1.94
N THR A 742 24.36 1.28 -2.45
CA THR A 742 24.87 1.23 -3.83
C THR A 742 26.35 1.60 -3.86
N ILE A 743 27.14 0.82 -4.59
CA ILE A 743 28.52 1.09 -4.91
C ILE A 743 28.62 1.23 -6.43
N GLY A 744 29.13 2.36 -6.89
CA GLY A 744 29.29 2.65 -8.32
C GLY A 744 30.75 2.89 -8.68
N TYR A 745 31.11 2.53 -9.89
CA TYR A 745 32.41 2.81 -10.50
C TYR A 745 32.23 3.41 -11.89
N GLU A 746 32.81 4.56 -12.12
CA GLU A 746 32.83 5.24 -13.42
C GLU A 746 34.16 5.00 -14.10
N LEU A 747 34.15 4.39 -15.30
CA LEU A 747 35.36 4.06 -16.03
C LEU A 747 36.06 5.34 -16.54
N ASN A 748 37.38 5.25 -16.71
CA ASN A 748 38.18 6.39 -17.14
C ASN A 748 37.79 6.80 -18.59
N ARG A 749 37.37 8.05 -18.75
CA ARG A 749 36.90 8.62 -20.03
C ARG A 749 37.96 8.60 -21.14
N GLU A 750 39.26 8.76 -20.80
CA GLU A 750 40.29 8.75 -21.82
C GLU A 750 40.49 7.36 -22.46
N MET A 751 40.26 6.29 -21.70
CA MET A 751 40.28 4.92 -22.26
C MET A 751 39.06 4.70 -23.16
N LEU A 752 37.91 5.19 -22.76
CA LEU A 752 36.64 4.97 -23.46
C LEU A 752 36.56 5.74 -24.78
N LYS A 753 37.09 6.94 -24.86
CA LYS A 753 37.15 7.74 -26.08
C LYS A 753 37.83 7.00 -27.26
N ARG A 754 38.77 6.12 -26.99
CA ARG A 754 39.48 5.33 -28.02
C ARG A 754 38.57 4.33 -28.73
N ILE A 755 37.47 3.95 -28.09
CA ILE A 755 36.48 2.99 -28.62
C ILE A 755 35.12 3.64 -28.91
N GLY A 756 35.07 4.99 -28.96
CA GLY A 756 33.85 5.72 -29.32
C GLY A 756 32.79 5.75 -28.21
N ILE A 757 33.15 5.50 -26.96
CA ILE A 757 32.23 5.51 -25.80
C ILE A 757 32.52 6.76 -24.96
N GLU A 758 31.46 7.50 -24.61
CA GLU A 758 31.56 8.70 -23.80
C GLU A 758 31.72 8.36 -22.29
N ASN A 759 30.91 7.42 -21.80
CA ASN A 759 30.89 7.03 -20.40
C ASN A 759 30.41 5.58 -20.22
N ILE A 760 31.03 4.88 -19.26
CA ILE A 760 30.53 3.62 -18.70
C ILE A 760 30.50 3.74 -17.18
N ARG A 761 29.34 3.49 -16.59
CA ARG A 761 29.13 3.39 -15.16
C ARG A 761 28.60 2.02 -14.80
N ILE A 762 29.26 1.37 -13.86
CA ILE A 762 28.86 0.09 -13.31
C ILE A 762 28.44 0.29 -11.86
N GLU A 763 27.32 -0.25 -11.46
CA GLU A 763 26.83 -0.14 -10.09
C GLU A 763 26.40 -1.52 -9.57
N VAL A 764 26.68 -1.76 -8.30
CA VAL A 764 26.14 -2.89 -7.54
C VAL A 764 25.42 -2.32 -6.33
N GLY A 765 24.20 -2.76 -6.11
CA GLY A 765 23.38 -2.27 -5.02
C GLY A 765 22.49 -3.35 -4.44
N THR A 766 21.89 -3.04 -3.32
CA THR A 766 20.89 -3.87 -2.65
C THR A 766 19.84 -2.98 -2.01
N ASN A 767 18.60 -3.46 -1.99
CA ASN A 767 17.50 -2.81 -1.30
C ASN A 767 16.96 -3.74 -0.21
N ASP A 768 16.44 -3.15 0.87
CA ASP A 768 15.81 -3.86 1.99
C ASP A 768 16.69 -4.96 2.57
N LEU A 769 17.98 -4.64 2.82
CA LEU A 769 18.98 -5.63 3.22
C LEU A 769 18.62 -6.31 4.54
N TRP A 770 18.17 -5.53 5.52
CA TRP A 770 17.62 -6.03 6.76
C TRP A 770 16.68 -5.02 7.43
N ARG A 771 15.82 -5.54 8.27
CA ARG A 771 14.91 -4.79 9.12
C ARG A 771 15.03 -5.30 10.55
N LEU A 772 15.35 -4.41 11.48
CA LEU A 772 15.30 -4.65 12.91
C LEU A 772 13.99 -4.06 13.44
N SER A 773 13.24 -4.84 14.20
CA SER A 773 12.00 -4.41 14.85
C SER A 773 11.97 -4.96 16.26
N THR A 774 11.45 -4.16 17.21
CA THR A 774 11.17 -4.61 18.57
C THR A 774 9.98 -5.59 18.61
N VAL A 775 9.17 -5.63 17.55
CA VAL A 775 8.02 -6.52 17.41
C VAL A 775 8.35 -7.65 16.43
N LYS A 776 8.09 -8.90 16.86
CA LYS A 776 8.16 -10.09 15.99
C LYS A 776 6.75 -10.52 15.63
N ALA A 777 6.37 -10.28 14.39
CA ALA A 777 5.08 -10.68 13.80
C ALA A 777 5.30 -11.24 12.40
N GLU A 778 4.43 -12.15 11.97
CA GLU A 778 4.43 -12.64 10.59
C GLU A 778 4.07 -11.50 9.62
N ARG A 779 4.83 -11.37 8.54
CA ARG A 779 4.65 -10.36 7.50
C ARG A 779 4.75 -10.98 6.13
N GLY A 780 4.11 -10.35 5.13
CA GLY A 780 4.12 -10.86 3.76
C GLY A 780 3.29 -12.13 3.58
N LEU A 781 2.15 -12.23 4.29
CA LEU A 781 1.25 -13.40 4.24
C LEU A 781 0.60 -13.59 2.87
N SER A 782 0.29 -12.52 2.13
CA SER A 782 -0.22 -12.63 0.76
C SER A 782 0.88 -12.97 -0.22
N TYR A 783 2.05 -12.34 -0.08
CA TYR A 783 3.23 -12.55 -0.89
C TYR A 783 4.48 -12.31 -0.03
N PRO A 784 5.49 -13.23 -0.03
CA PRO A 784 6.65 -13.13 0.86
C PRO A 784 7.58 -12.00 0.45
N TYR A 785 8.23 -11.38 1.42
CA TYR A 785 9.29 -10.41 1.17
C TYR A 785 10.49 -11.05 0.49
N ALA A 786 11.21 -10.27 -0.28
CA ALA A 786 12.45 -10.70 -0.92
C ALA A 786 13.55 -9.66 -0.72
N ASN A 787 14.75 -10.13 -0.42
CA ASN A 787 15.95 -9.32 -0.50
C ASN A 787 16.46 -9.32 -1.95
N SER A 788 16.96 -8.20 -2.43
CA SER A 788 17.46 -8.09 -3.80
C SER A 788 18.89 -7.55 -3.87
N VAL A 789 19.66 -8.10 -4.80
CA VAL A 789 20.96 -7.58 -5.20
C VAL A 789 20.87 -7.17 -6.66
N ASN A 790 21.17 -5.92 -6.93
CA ASN A 790 21.09 -5.31 -8.24
C ASN A 790 22.49 -5.06 -8.77
N PHE A 791 22.71 -5.27 -10.04
CA PHE A 791 23.88 -4.77 -10.75
C PHE A 791 23.42 -4.03 -12.00
N SER A 792 23.99 -2.89 -12.26
CA SER A 792 23.64 -2.10 -13.43
C SER A 792 24.87 -1.69 -14.22
N VAL A 793 24.67 -1.57 -15.53
CA VAL A 793 25.65 -1.06 -16.47
C VAL A 793 24.99 0.02 -17.30
N ASN A 794 25.47 1.24 -17.20
CA ASN A 794 25.05 2.37 -18.01
C ASN A 794 26.16 2.73 -18.99
N VAL A 795 25.86 2.74 -20.28
CA VAL A 795 26.79 3.06 -21.36
C VAL A 795 26.23 4.23 -22.16
N ARG A 796 27.06 5.22 -22.38
CA ARG A 796 26.75 6.37 -23.25
C ARG A 796 27.75 6.43 -24.39
N PHE A 797 27.18 6.43 -25.60
CA PHE A 797 27.93 6.56 -26.85
C PHE A 797 27.85 7.96 -27.41
#